data_6fefb24a89071d5c952d7e5e8372e7f3
#
_entry.id   6fefb24a89071d5c952d7e5e8372e7f3
#
_cell.length_a   1.000
_cell.length_b   1.000
_cell.length_c   1.000
_cell.angle_alpha   90.00
_cell.angle_beta   90.00
_cell.angle_gamma   90.00
#
_symmetry.space_group_name_H-M   'P 1'
#
loop_
_entity.id
_entity.type
_entity.pdbx_description
1 polymer ?
#
loop_
_entity_poly.entity_id
_entity_poly.type
_entity_poly.pdbx_seq_one_letter_code
_entity_poly.pdbx_strand_id
1 'polypeptide(L)'
;MFKTEINSFTVQTNEKNEAFTVPKILRIPSQSETGITVMASFSVPGEEVSRPYSYLELPDLGAPVEILFNGKAEFSLSGGRAHRLDVSGLTVHGENTLEIKTVSKNQQLVFSENPTFVAFSNAHIADITARTMLLSDAVSVEIAVEFVGNPTDVKAVATLVSPSGKIYYGGVTNGRALISVNDPLFWWPGTYGVHNLYKLSVNLYYESEIIDSAEAKIGLRSVFLDERIGSGFTVNGSKVFSMGAEICENPLSDSVGVAESLVTKAARANMNFIRFRCEYGYPSERLLSLCDALGIAVEAVIKSKKLEGGDESAFKRELTYQLKRFSRHPSVLSLSYDDSGAVVDYERVLSEVKAAVSSVILVRRYTRDDVHELTYALADVKTLYSLLGSDDDNVFSYPMSLHTEGISSTVEMLSMAAEKYKYAKNTEELAYMSGILQAHTAEGFVNDVRMRRDQQGSAVISALVSSDNVISRSAFDASLRQRPVISLARRFFAPVSAFVRQNESGVSFYLSNETKSTFDGVLEYSLRDSGNKVIYASSVAVSADGFSSCSVHEESFEGYLECGGRETYLSYSLLKDGSPIFSSSYLFAPPKHYSFREPSVLATVTGSGREYTLTYSAPNFAKDVVFSFVGTDAEFEENCVDITSPLPSTVRFSVEEDTYAEKLNSELVIKSVYSIGAK
;
A
#
# COMPACT_ATOMS: atom_id res chain seq x y z
N MET A 1 -31.88 17.36 12.93
CA MET A 1 -31.68 16.31 11.91
C MET A 1 -31.74 14.95 12.58
N PHE A 2 -32.32 13.95 11.93
CA PHE A 2 -32.26 12.54 12.36
C PHE A 2 -31.36 11.78 11.39
N LYS A 3 -30.46 10.95 11.94
CA LYS A 3 -29.53 10.14 11.17
C LYS A 3 -29.45 8.75 11.81
N THR A 4 -29.56 7.69 11.01
CA THR A 4 -29.39 6.32 11.48
C THR A 4 -28.59 5.51 10.46
N GLU A 5 -27.61 4.77 10.94
CA GLU A 5 -26.84 3.81 10.15
C GLU A 5 -27.59 2.50 10.02
N ILE A 6 -27.51 1.88 8.85
CA ILE A 6 -28.08 0.58 8.56
C ILE A 6 -26.96 -0.45 8.69
N ASN A 7 -26.96 -1.21 9.79
CA ASN A 7 -25.82 -2.04 10.23
C ASN A 7 -26.10 -3.54 10.19
N SER A 8 -27.34 -3.96 9.86
CA SER A 8 -27.71 -5.37 9.83
C SER A 8 -28.21 -5.74 8.44
N PHE A 9 -27.53 -6.67 7.83
CA PHE A 9 -27.77 -7.12 6.46
C PHE A 9 -27.93 -8.63 6.42
N THR A 10 -28.79 -9.10 5.52
CA THR A 10 -28.96 -10.52 5.20
C THR A 10 -28.77 -10.71 3.71
N VAL A 11 -27.80 -11.52 3.31
CA VAL A 11 -27.66 -11.94 1.92
C VAL A 11 -28.55 -13.16 1.66
N GLN A 12 -29.35 -13.08 0.61
CA GLN A 12 -30.21 -14.19 0.14
C GLN A 12 -29.53 -14.80 -1.09
N THR A 13 -29.26 -16.09 -1.00
CA THR A 13 -28.82 -16.92 -2.12
C THR A 13 -29.83 -18.06 -2.29
N ASN A 14 -29.75 -18.77 -3.42
CA ASN A 14 -30.65 -19.91 -3.67
C ASN A 14 -30.62 -21.00 -2.61
N GLU A 15 -29.57 -21.06 -1.80
CA GLU A 15 -29.32 -22.14 -0.84
C GLU A 15 -29.42 -21.71 0.63
N LYS A 16 -29.11 -20.44 0.96
CA LYS A 16 -29.05 -19.96 2.36
C LYS A 16 -29.31 -18.46 2.46
N ASN A 17 -29.81 -18.08 3.64
CA ASN A 17 -29.82 -16.71 4.12
C ASN A 17 -28.68 -16.56 5.14
N GLU A 18 -27.76 -15.64 4.91
CA GLU A 18 -26.63 -15.38 5.79
C GLU A 18 -26.61 -13.93 6.24
N ALA A 19 -26.58 -13.71 7.55
CA ALA A 19 -26.47 -12.36 8.10
C ALA A 19 -25.00 -11.91 8.10
N PHE A 20 -24.78 -10.62 7.80
CA PHE A 20 -23.44 -10.03 7.87
C PHE A 20 -23.48 -8.58 8.37
N THR A 21 -22.32 -8.10 8.79
CA THR A 21 -22.08 -6.70 9.16
C THR A 21 -21.04 -6.09 8.23
N VAL A 22 -21.07 -4.78 8.08
CA VAL A 22 -20.08 -4.03 7.30
C VAL A 22 -18.82 -3.84 8.16
N PRO A 23 -17.61 -3.95 7.58
CA PRO A 23 -17.32 -4.09 6.15
C PRO A 23 -17.43 -5.53 5.61
N LYS A 24 -17.92 -5.71 4.38
CA LYS A 24 -18.06 -7.02 3.72
C LYS A 24 -17.96 -6.89 2.20
N ILE A 25 -17.37 -7.91 1.57
CA ILE A 25 -17.40 -8.09 0.12
C ILE A 25 -18.17 -9.37 -0.20
N LEU A 26 -19.14 -9.27 -1.08
CA LEU A 26 -19.93 -10.38 -1.56
C LEU A 26 -19.55 -10.68 -3.01
N ARG A 27 -19.05 -11.90 -3.26
CA ARG A 27 -18.75 -12.39 -4.61
C ARG A 27 -19.94 -13.16 -5.17
N ILE A 28 -20.28 -12.88 -6.42
CA ILE A 28 -21.30 -13.65 -7.13
C ILE A 28 -20.59 -14.85 -7.77
N PRO A 29 -20.95 -16.10 -7.40
CA PRO A 29 -20.37 -17.28 -8.02
C PRO A 29 -20.63 -17.27 -9.54
N SER A 30 -19.63 -17.61 -10.33
CA SER A 30 -19.73 -17.64 -11.80
C SER A 30 -20.77 -18.64 -12.33
N GLN A 31 -21.15 -19.62 -11.53
CA GLN A 31 -22.15 -20.63 -11.85
C GLN A 31 -23.59 -20.26 -11.39
N SER A 32 -23.77 -19.13 -10.69
CA SER A 32 -25.09 -18.70 -10.24
C SER A 32 -25.90 -18.17 -11.42
N GLU A 33 -27.09 -18.72 -11.65
CA GLU A 33 -28.05 -18.20 -12.65
C GLU A 33 -28.78 -16.94 -12.17
N THR A 34 -28.80 -16.70 -10.86
CA THR A 34 -29.43 -15.57 -10.19
C THR A 34 -28.41 -14.66 -9.55
N GLY A 35 -28.64 -13.34 -9.57
CA GLY A 35 -27.84 -12.37 -8.85
C GLY A 35 -27.93 -12.54 -7.32
N ILE A 36 -27.16 -11.76 -6.59
CA ILE A 36 -27.27 -11.66 -5.13
C ILE A 36 -28.34 -10.63 -4.77
N THR A 37 -29.17 -10.97 -3.80
CA THR A 37 -30.08 -10.04 -3.15
C THR A 37 -29.63 -9.84 -1.71
N VAL A 38 -29.45 -8.57 -1.32
CA VAL A 38 -29.13 -8.18 0.06
C VAL A 38 -30.33 -7.44 0.64
N MET A 39 -30.78 -7.89 1.80
CA MET A 39 -31.88 -7.29 2.55
C MET A 39 -31.36 -6.59 3.78
N ALA A 40 -31.90 -5.42 4.08
CA ALA A 40 -31.68 -4.72 5.34
C ALA A 40 -32.97 -4.09 5.84
N SER A 41 -33.08 -3.89 7.16
CA SER A 41 -34.19 -3.13 7.74
C SER A 41 -33.64 -2.15 8.79
N PHE A 42 -34.39 -1.06 8.99
CA PHE A 42 -34.11 -0.04 9.99
C PHE A 42 -35.38 0.65 10.46
N SER A 43 -35.35 1.18 11.67
CA SER A 43 -36.53 1.82 12.26
C SER A 43 -36.45 3.33 12.20
N VAL A 44 -37.57 3.98 11.83
CA VAL A 44 -37.72 5.44 11.81
C VAL A 44 -38.83 5.87 12.78
N PRO A 45 -38.52 6.77 13.77
CA PRO A 45 -39.54 7.31 14.67
C PRO A 45 -40.63 8.10 13.92
N GLY A 46 -41.85 8.12 14.44
CA GLY A 46 -43.01 8.75 13.77
C GLY A 46 -42.82 10.26 13.56
N GLU A 47 -42.18 10.95 14.48
CA GLU A 47 -41.86 12.38 14.36
C GLU A 47 -40.89 12.68 13.21
N GLU A 48 -40.01 11.75 12.88
CA GLU A 48 -39.01 11.90 11.83
C GLU A 48 -39.57 11.65 10.43
N VAL A 49 -40.63 10.83 10.32
CA VAL A 49 -41.35 10.57 9.05
C VAL A 49 -42.04 11.81 8.52
N SER A 50 -42.44 12.74 9.40
CA SER A 50 -43.10 13.99 9.00
C SER A 50 -42.15 15.05 8.46
N ARG A 51 -40.85 14.83 8.47
CA ARG A 51 -39.89 15.78 7.91
C ARG A 51 -40.00 15.85 6.39
N PRO A 52 -39.85 17.05 5.80
CA PRO A 52 -40.07 17.25 4.37
C PRO A 52 -38.98 16.57 3.48
N TYR A 53 -37.83 16.30 4.04
CA TYR A 53 -36.71 15.69 3.31
C TYR A 53 -36.24 14.41 3.98
N SER A 54 -36.18 13.31 3.23
CA SER A 54 -35.62 12.05 3.66
C SER A 54 -34.78 11.44 2.55
N TYR A 55 -33.54 11.09 2.89
CA TYR A 55 -32.60 10.52 1.93
C TYR A 55 -32.01 9.22 2.46
N LEU A 56 -31.75 8.29 1.54
CA LEU A 56 -30.92 7.12 1.76
C LEU A 56 -29.57 7.37 1.11
N GLU A 57 -28.52 7.46 1.90
CA GLU A 57 -27.15 7.62 1.47
C GLU A 57 -26.49 6.25 1.41
N LEU A 58 -26.07 5.86 0.19
CA LEU A 58 -25.45 4.57 -0.11
C LEU A 58 -23.98 4.81 -0.46
N PRO A 59 -23.02 4.09 0.13
CA PRO A 59 -21.63 4.11 -0.31
C PRO A 59 -21.53 3.56 -1.74
N ASP A 60 -20.34 3.67 -2.33
CA ASP A 60 -20.05 2.96 -3.59
C ASP A 60 -20.10 1.45 -3.34
N LEU A 61 -21.03 0.78 -3.99
CA LEU A 61 -21.22 -0.67 -3.89
C LEU A 61 -20.36 -1.48 -4.88
N GLY A 62 -19.48 -0.81 -5.63
CA GLY A 62 -18.56 -1.44 -6.57
C GLY A 62 -19.17 -1.95 -7.86
N ALA A 63 -20.47 -2.19 -7.88
CA ALA A 63 -21.20 -2.74 -9.02
C ALA A 63 -22.53 -2.02 -9.27
N PRO A 64 -23.09 -2.08 -10.49
CA PRO A 64 -24.47 -1.65 -10.76
C PRO A 64 -25.46 -2.50 -9.98
N VAL A 65 -26.44 -1.84 -9.34
CA VAL A 65 -27.46 -2.49 -8.52
C VAL A 65 -28.84 -1.88 -8.76
N GLU A 66 -29.85 -2.66 -8.50
CA GLU A 66 -31.24 -2.21 -8.35
C GLU A 66 -31.57 -2.15 -6.85
N ILE A 67 -32.16 -1.05 -6.44
CA ILE A 67 -32.58 -0.82 -5.06
C ILE A 67 -34.08 -0.79 -5.02
N LEU A 68 -34.69 -1.59 -4.13
CA LEU A 68 -36.11 -1.55 -3.82
C LEU A 68 -36.30 -1.07 -2.37
N PHE A 69 -36.94 0.08 -2.19
CA PHE A 69 -37.23 0.69 -0.90
C PHE A 69 -38.69 0.48 -0.51
N ASN A 70 -38.92 -0.14 0.66
CA ASN A 70 -40.25 -0.47 1.19
C ASN A 70 -41.16 -1.20 0.19
N GLY A 71 -40.57 -1.96 -0.75
CA GLY A 71 -41.32 -2.69 -1.78
C GLY A 71 -42.13 -1.80 -2.76
N LYS A 72 -41.83 -0.47 -2.80
CA LYS A 72 -42.66 0.49 -3.56
C LYS A 72 -41.84 1.32 -4.56
N ALA A 73 -40.59 1.63 -4.28
CA ALA A 73 -39.77 2.49 -5.12
C ALA A 73 -38.54 1.74 -5.59
N GLU A 74 -38.30 1.76 -6.90
CA GLU A 74 -37.13 1.15 -7.54
C GLU A 74 -36.18 2.24 -8.03
N PHE A 75 -34.88 2.03 -7.78
CA PHE A 75 -33.80 2.88 -8.24
C PHE A 75 -32.71 2.03 -8.88
N SER A 76 -32.25 2.42 -10.07
CA SER A 76 -31.11 1.79 -10.75
C SER A 76 -29.85 2.61 -10.53
N LEU A 77 -28.83 2.00 -9.96
CA LEU A 77 -27.60 2.67 -9.57
C LEU A 77 -26.40 2.11 -10.35
N SER A 78 -25.50 3.00 -10.76
CA SER A 78 -24.21 2.60 -11.33
C SER A 78 -23.20 2.31 -10.22
N GLY A 79 -22.24 1.41 -10.44
CA GLY A 79 -21.04 1.28 -9.59
C GLY A 79 -20.06 2.45 -9.77
N GLY A 80 -19.04 2.47 -8.93
CA GLY A 80 -17.93 3.43 -9.01
C GLY A 80 -18.19 4.78 -8.32
N ARG A 81 -19.34 4.94 -7.62
CA ARG A 81 -19.66 6.14 -6.84
C ARG A 81 -20.70 5.89 -5.76
N ALA A 82 -20.70 6.72 -4.72
CA ALA A 82 -21.79 6.79 -3.76
C ALA A 82 -23.06 7.39 -4.37
N HIS A 83 -24.20 7.06 -3.80
CA HIS A 83 -25.50 7.51 -4.25
C HIS A 83 -26.32 8.07 -3.08
N ARG A 84 -27.12 9.09 -3.38
CA ARG A 84 -28.13 9.64 -2.48
C ARG A 84 -29.48 9.52 -3.15
N LEU A 85 -30.37 8.73 -2.54
CA LEU A 85 -31.72 8.48 -3.05
C LEU A 85 -32.71 9.29 -2.25
N ASP A 86 -33.54 10.07 -2.94
CA ASP A 86 -34.65 10.77 -2.31
C ASP A 86 -35.76 9.76 -2.02
N VAL A 87 -35.99 9.52 -0.73
CA VAL A 87 -37.07 8.63 -0.23
C VAL A 87 -38.13 9.42 0.55
N SER A 88 -38.19 10.75 0.33
CA SER A 88 -39.20 11.62 0.93
C SER A 88 -40.60 11.15 0.54
N GLY A 89 -41.50 11.00 1.52
CA GLY A 89 -42.83 10.48 1.32
C GLY A 89 -42.94 8.95 1.10
N LEU A 90 -41.82 8.24 1.01
CA LEU A 90 -41.77 6.78 0.90
C LEU A 90 -41.48 6.10 2.24
N THR A 91 -40.90 6.86 3.18
CA THR A 91 -40.54 6.42 4.54
C THR A 91 -41.79 6.20 5.38
N VAL A 92 -41.84 5.14 6.19
CA VAL A 92 -42.94 4.83 7.10
C VAL A 92 -42.49 4.84 8.56
N HIS A 93 -43.44 5.05 9.47
CA HIS A 93 -43.18 4.91 10.90
C HIS A 93 -42.87 3.45 11.25
N GLY A 94 -41.85 3.25 12.05
CA GLY A 94 -41.39 1.90 12.43
C GLY A 94 -40.42 1.34 11.40
N GLU A 95 -40.59 0.09 11.04
CA GLU A 95 -39.65 -0.65 10.18
C GLU A 95 -39.74 -0.24 8.72
N ASN A 96 -38.61 0.11 8.15
CA ASN A 96 -38.42 0.36 6.74
C ASN A 96 -37.45 -0.70 6.18
N THR A 97 -37.65 -1.11 4.93
CA THR A 97 -36.87 -2.16 4.29
C THR A 97 -36.12 -1.67 3.08
N LEU A 98 -34.89 -2.18 2.94
CA LEU A 98 -33.99 -1.91 1.83
C LEU A 98 -33.59 -3.25 1.19
N GLU A 99 -33.89 -3.40 -0.10
CA GLU A 99 -33.47 -4.55 -0.88
C GLU A 99 -32.51 -4.10 -1.98
N ILE A 100 -31.32 -4.72 -2.05
CA ILE A 100 -30.25 -4.41 -3.00
C ILE A 100 -30.04 -5.62 -3.88
N LYS A 101 -30.27 -5.50 -5.19
CA LYS A 101 -30.11 -6.56 -6.18
C LYS A 101 -28.98 -6.26 -7.15
N THR A 102 -28.13 -7.24 -7.43
CA THR A 102 -27.14 -7.13 -8.49
C THR A 102 -27.76 -7.28 -9.87
N VAL A 103 -27.35 -6.44 -10.82
CA VAL A 103 -27.86 -6.44 -12.20
C VAL A 103 -27.13 -7.44 -13.09
N SER A 104 -25.86 -7.73 -12.82
CA SER A 104 -25.00 -8.54 -13.69
C SER A 104 -24.30 -9.67 -12.94
N LYS A 105 -23.97 -10.74 -13.68
CA LYS A 105 -23.14 -11.86 -13.20
C LYS A 105 -21.66 -11.44 -13.11
N ASN A 106 -20.86 -12.18 -12.33
CA ASN A 106 -19.42 -11.98 -12.18
C ASN A 106 -19.01 -10.61 -11.61
N GLN A 107 -19.85 -10.02 -10.78
CA GLN A 107 -19.54 -8.77 -10.08
C GLN A 107 -19.37 -9.00 -8.58
N GLN A 108 -18.70 -8.03 -7.93
CA GLN A 108 -18.57 -8.01 -6.48
C GLN A 108 -19.38 -6.85 -5.93
N LEU A 109 -20.16 -7.10 -4.87
CA LEU A 109 -20.73 -6.04 -4.06
C LEU A 109 -19.79 -5.74 -2.92
N VAL A 110 -19.43 -4.46 -2.77
CA VAL A 110 -18.50 -3.98 -1.75
C VAL A 110 -19.25 -3.10 -0.77
N PHE A 111 -19.38 -3.56 0.47
CA PHE A 111 -19.89 -2.77 1.58
C PHE A 111 -18.72 -2.30 2.43
N SER A 112 -18.10 -1.17 2.07
CA SER A 112 -17.00 -0.57 2.82
C SER A 112 -17.47 0.20 4.05
N GLU A 113 -18.67 0.79 3.97
CA GLU A 113 -19.31 1.61 4.98
C GLU A 113 -20.81 1.28 5.06
N ASN A 114 -21.42 1.61 6.20
CA ASN A 114 -22.86 1.42 6.37
C ASN A 114 -23.67 2.44 5.54
N PRO A 115 -24.68 2.01 4.79
CA PRO A 115 -25.71 2.92 4.30
C PRO A 115 -26.33 3.71 5.44
N THR A 116 -26.71 4.95 5.16
CA THR A 116 -27.25 5.84 6.18
C THR A 116 -28.59 6.42 5.72
N PHE A 117 -29.60 6.37 6.59
CA PHE A 117 -30.83 7.12 6.41
C PHE A 117 -30.74 8.46 7.12
N VAL A 118 -31.15 9.54 6.44
CA VAL A 118 -31.12 10.91 6.95
C VAL A 118 -32.48 11.56 6.73
N ALA A 119 -33.05 12.19 7.77
CA ALA A 119 -34.26 12.98 7.67
C ALA A 119 -34.07 14.38 8.31
N PHE A 120 -34.49 15.43 7.63
CA PHE A 120 -34.27 16.81 8.08
C PHE A 120 -35.38 17.77 7.56
N SER A 121 -35.48 18.94 8.21
CA SER A 121 -36.55 19.91 7.89
C SER A 121 -36.10 21.05 6.99
N ASN A 122 -34.84 21.50 7.11
CA ASN A 122 -34.35 22.67 6.39
C ASN A 122 -33.31 22.28 5.34
N ALA A 123 -32.06 22.09 5.75
CA ALA A 123 -30.98 21.70 4.89
C ALA A 123 -30.05 20.69 5.58
N HIS A 124 -29.33 19.95 4.79
CA HIS A 124 -28.32 18.98 5.20
C HIS A 124 -27.04 19.20 4.39
N ILE A 125 -25.87 19.03 5.04
CA ILE A 125 -24.57 19.09 4.41
C ILE A 125 -24.33 17.77 3.67
N ALA A 126 -24.44 17.84 2.37
CA ALA A 126 -24.34 16.69 1.50
C ALA A 126 -22.89 16.24 1.26
N ASP A 127 -21.98 17.18 1.14
CA ASP A 127 -20.55 16.93 0.93
C ASP A 127 -19.73 18.17 1.29
N ILE A 128 -18.48 17.96 1.70
CA ILE A 128 -17.48 18.97 1.92
C ILE A 128 -16.19 18.61 1.19
N THR A 129 -15.64 19.55 0.44
CA THR A 129 -14.34 19.40 -0.21
C THR A 129 -13.42 20.56 0.18
N ALA A 130 -12.12 20.33 0.19
CA ALA A 130 -11.14 21.33 0.53
C ALA A 130 -9.99 21.34 -0.47
N ARG A 131 -9.50 22.52 -0.81
CA ARG A 131 -8.37 22.72 -1.71
C ARG A 131 -7.37 23.69 -1.13
N THR A 132 -6.11 23.30 -1.08
CA THR A 132 -5.00 24.19 -0.71
C THR A 132 -4.68 25.10 -1.89
N MET A 133 -4.63 26.41 -1.64
CA MET A 133 -4.20 27.45 -2.58
C MET A 133 -2.93 28.10 -2.04
N LEU A 134 -1.82 27.94 -2.76
CA LEU A 134 -0.57 28.62 -2.44
C LEU A 134 -0.58 29.98 -3.11
N LEU A 135 -0.56 31.04 -2.31
CA LEU A 135 -0.34 32.41 -2.73
C LEU A 135 1.11 32.79 -2.42
N SER A 136 1.64 33.83 -3.05
CA SER A 136 3.06 34.23 -2.89
C SER A 136 3.52 34.32 -1.44
N ASP A 137 2.65 34.79 -0.53
CA ASP A 137 3.00 35.07 0.87
C ASP A 137 2.05 34.41 1.88
N ALA A 138 1.08 33.62 1.43
CA ALA A 138 0.07 33.00 2.30
C ALA A 138 -0.46 31.69 1.73
N VAL A 139 -0.90 30.83 2.62
CA VAL A 139 -1.68 29.63 2.26
C VAL A 139 -3.13 29.87 2.60
N SER A 140 -4.00 29.62 1.64
CA SER A 140 -5.44 29.67 1.83
C SER A 140 -6.05 28.29 1.54
N VAL A 141 -7.09 27.94 2.30
CA VAL A 141 -7.89 26.74 2.09
C VAL A 141 -9.25 27.18 1.57
N GLU A 142 -9.54 26.82 0.32
CA GLU A 142 -10.88 26.95 -0.23
C GLU A 142 -11.68 25.72 0.17
N ILE A 143 -12.83 25.92 0.81
CA ILE A 143 -13.75 24.88 1.25
C ILE A 143 -15.02 25.05 0.40
N ALA A 144 -15.44 23.97 -0.25
CA ALA A 144 -16.73 23.91 -0.93
C ALA A 144 -17.66 22.98 -0.16
N VAL A 145 -18.89 23.43 0.06
CA VAL A 145 -19.95 22.74 0.80
C VAL A 145 -21.14 22.54 -0.13
N GLU A 146 -21.55 21.31 -0.31
CA GLU A 146 -22.78 20.96 -1.02
C GLU A 146 -23.93 20.80 -0.03
N PHE A 147 -25.06 21.44 -0.31
CA PHE A 147 -26.26 21.35 0.49
C PHE A 147 -27.38 20.62 -0.27
N VAL A 148 -28.19 19.86 0.46
CA VAL A 148 -29.48 19.33 -0.01
C VAL A 148 -30.63 19.88 0.85
N GLY A 149 -31.84 19.91 0.30
CA GLY A 149 -32.99 20.55 0.93
C GLY A 149 -33.06 22.05 0.60
N ASN A 150 -33.62 22.84 1.52
CA ASN A 150 -33.76 24.29 1.37
C ASN A 150 -32.76 25.02 2.26
N PRO A 151 -31.65 25.56 1.73
CA PRO A 151 -30.66 26.30 2.50
C PRO A 151 -31.04 27.75 2.81
N THR A 152 -32.29 28.19 2.49
CA THR A 152 -32.77 29.54 2.81
C THR A 152 -32.78 29.71 4.33
N ASP A 153 -32.31 30.85 4.82
CA ASP A 153 -32.25 31.20 6.25
C ASP A 153 -31.27 30.38 7.12
N VAL A 154 -30.46 29.52 6.50
CA VAL A 154 -29.38 28.82 7.18
C VAL A 154 -28.03 29.54 7.03
N LYS A 155 -27.21 29.48 8.07
CA LYS A 155 -25.83 29.97 8.05
C LYS A 155 -24.87 28.79 8.23
N ALA A 156 -23.80 28.79 7.44
CA ALA A 156 -22.76 27.77 7.58
C ALA A 156 -21.41 28.42 7.95
N VAL A 157 -20.71 27.80 8.88
CA VAL A 157 -19.38 28.22 9.32
C VAL A 157 -18.43 27.04 9.21
N ALA A 158 -17.34 27.26 8.49
CA ALA A 158 -16.23 26.34 8.41
C ALA A 158 -15.19 26.68 9.49
N THR A 159 -14.72 25.67 10.21
CA THR A 159 -13.68 25.77 11.22
C THR A 159 -12.55 24.83 10.85
N LEU A 160 -11.32 25.33 10.86
CA LEU A 160 -10.12 24.56 10.56
C LEU A 160 -9.20 24.59 11.79
N VAL A 161 -8.90 23.43 12.35
CA VAL A 161 -8.01 23.27 13.51
C VAL A 161 -6.71 22.63 13.06
N SER A 162 -5.59 23.33 13.27
CA SER A 162 -4.26 22.82 12.94
C SER A 162 -3.82 21.70 13.89
N PRO A 163 -2.81 20.89 13.52
CA PRO A 163 -2.21 19.90 14.41
C PRO A 163 -1.65 20.49 15.71
N SER A 164 -1.27 21.80 15.70
CA SER A 164 -0.81 22.52 16.88
C SER A 164 -1.95 23.11 17.74
N GLY A 165 -3.21 22.88 17.34
CA GLY A 165 -4.40 23.39 18.06
C GLY A 165 -4.82 24.82 17.70
N LYS A 166 -4.17 25.48 16.72
CA LYS A 166 -4.56 26.82 16.26
C LYS A 166 -5.84 26.72 15.43
N ILE A 167 -6.80 27.61 15.69
CA ILE A 167 -8.14 27.57 15.11
C ILE A 167 -8.30 28.72 14.12
N TYR A 168 -8.86 28.42 12.96
CA TYR A 168 -9.19 29.36 11.89
C TYR A 168 -10.67 29.21 11.50
N TYR A 169 -11.31 30.29 11.10
CA TYR A 169 -12.73 30.33 10.78
C TYR A 169 -12.98 30.97 9.42
N GLY A 170 -14.03 30.51 8.74
CA GLY A 170 -14.54 31.09 7.52
C GLY A 170 -16.05 30.95 7.40
N GLY A 171 -16.76 32.03 7.12
CA GLY A 171 -18.18 31.97 6.78
C GLY A 171 -18.37 31.34 5.41
N VAL A 172 -19.34 30.44 5.28
CA VAL A 172 -19.69 29.83 3.99
C VAL A 172 -20.70 30.73 3.27
N THR A 173 -20.34 31.21 2.10
CA THR A 173 -21.22 32.03 1.24
C THR A 173 -21.34 31.34 -0.12
N ASN A 174 -22.57 31.16 -0.60
CA ASN A 174 -22.83 30.41 -1.85
C ASN A 174 -22.13 29.07 -1.93
N GLY A 175 -22.13 28.31 -0.82
CA GLY A 175 -21.48 27.01 -0.74
C GLY A 175 -19.95 27.05 -0.69
N ARG A 176 -19.32 28.21 -0.46
CA ARG A 176 -17.86 28.34 -0.41
C ARG A 176 -17.38 29.13 0.79
N ALA A 177 -16.26 28.74 1.35
CA ALA A 177 -15.49 29.50 2.32
C ALA A 177 -14.02 29.55 1.91
N LEU A 178 -13.36 30.67 2.23
CA LEU A 178 -11.90 30.83 2.07
C LEU A 178 -11.29 31.10 3.44
N ILE A 179 -10.38 30.25 3.88
CA ILE A 179 -9.69 30.38 5.16
C ILE A 179 -8.20 30.61 4.91
N SER A 180 -7.67 31.75 5.34
CA SER A 180 -6.24 32.01 5.30
C SER A 180 -5.55 31.37 6.49
N VAL A 181 -4.48 30.63 6.24
CA VAL A 181 -3.71 29.90 7.24
C VAL A 181 -2.34 30.57 7.39
N ASN A 182 -2.11 31.19 8.52
CA ASN A 182 -0.80 31.72 8.88
C ASN A 182 0.04 30.62 9.53
N ASP A 183 1.33 30.49 9.18
CA ASP A 183 2.25 29.48 9.65
C ASP A 183 1.74 28.05 9.32
N PRO A 184 1.55 27.71 8.03
CA PRO A 184 0.96 26.44 7.63
C PRO A 184 1.87 25.26 7.96
N LEU A 185 1.29 24.20 8.56
CA LEU A 185 1.94 22.91 8.74
C LEU A 185 1.58 22.01 7.56
N PHE A 186 2.53 21.80 6.65
CA PHE A 186 2.31 21.02 5.46
C PHE A 186 2.28 19.51 5.74
N TRP A 187 1.49 18.78 4.97
CA TRP A 187 1.55 17.33 4.88
C TRP A 187 2.69 16.91 3.94
N TRP A 188 3.44 15.90 4.33
CA TRP A 188 4.56 15.36 3.56
C TRP A 188 4.47 13.85 3.42
N PRO A 189 4.92 13.26 2.29
CA PRO A 189 5.01 11.82 2.14
C PRO A 189 6.27 11.27 2.83
N GLY A 190 6.17 10.07 3.41
CA GLY A 190 7.27 9.31 3.97
C GLY A 190 8.18 10.10 4.91
N THR A 191 9.47 10.02 4.69
CA THR A 191 10.50 10.67 5.52
C THR A 191 10.78 12.14 5.16
N TYR A 192 10.06 12.69 4.18
CA TYR A 192 10.23 14.08 3.73
C TYR A 192 9.73 15.11 4.75
N GLY A 193 8.93 14.69 5.72
CA GLY A 193 8.44 15.53 6.79
C GLY A 193 7.29 14.91 7.57
N VAL A 194 6.62 15.72 8.39
CA VAL A 194 5.50 15.27 9.22
C VAL A 194 4.21 15.21 8.39
N HIS A 195 3.38 14.18 8.63
CA HIS A 195 2.10 13.95 7.95
C HIS A 195 0.99 14.78 8.61
N ASN A 196 1.13 16.10 8.59
CA ASN A 196 0.23 17.02 9.28
C ASN A 196 -1.18 16.98 8.70
N LEU A 197 -2.18 16.69 9.53
CA LEU A 197 -3.60 16.69 9.17
C LEU A 197 -4.35 17.71 10.03
N TYR A 198 -5.08 18.60 9.38
CA TYR A 198 -5.99 19.56 10.01
C TYR A 198 -7.37 18.93 10.16
N LYS A 199 -8.05 19.26 11.26
CA LYS A 199 -9.47 18.92 11.42
C LYS A 199 -10.31 20.04 10.81
N LEU A 200 -11.04 19.74 9.75
CA LEU A 200 -12.05 20.60 9.15
C LEU A 200 -13.41 20.22 9.73
N SER A 201 -14.18 21.20 10.19
CA SER A 201 -15.59 21.01 10.53
C SER A 201 -16.42 22.11 9.89
N VAL A 202 -17.58 21.76 9.40
CA VAL A 202 -18.58 22.69 8.88
C VAL A 202 -19.86 22.51 9.70
N ASN A 203 -20.29 23.57 10.39
CA ASN A 203 -21.53 23.59 11.15
C ASN A 203 -22.58 24.40 10.43
N LEU A 204 -23.78 23.86 10.32
CA LEU A 204 -24.95 24.49 9.73
C LEU A 204 -25.89 24.97 10.84
N TYR A 205 -26.24 26.24 10.82
CA TYR A 205 -27.05 26.91 11.84
C TYR A 205 -28.37 27.37 11.26
N TYR A 206 -29.44 27.15 12.01
CA TYR A 206 -30.75 27.75 11.84
C TYR A 206 -31.19 28.39 13.15
N GLU A 207 -31.59 29.64 13.15
CA GLU A 207 -31.96 30.40 14.37
C GLU A 207 -30.94 30.27 15.54
N SER A 208 -29.66 30.21 15.22
CA SER A 208 -28.52 30.05 16.15
C SER A 208 -28.32 28.64 16.73
N GLU A 209 -29.13 27.67 16.39
CA GLU A 209 -28.94 26.27 16.75
C GLU A 209 -28.20 25.52 15.63
N ILE A 210 -27.31 24.58 16.03
CA ILE A 210 -26.65 23.70 15.06
C ILE A 210 -27.68 22.65 14.64
N ILE A 211 -28.05 22.69 13.36
CA ILE A 211 -29.00 21.72 12.77
C ILE A 211 -28.30 20.57 12.07
N ASP A 212 -27.04 20.76 11.66
CA ASP A 212 -26.20 19.74 11.03
C ASP A 212 -24.73 20.09 11.16
N SER A 213 -23.86 19.06 11.07
CA SER A 213 -22.42 19.22 11.07
C SER A 213 -21.74 18.14 10.22
N ALA A 214 -20.67 18.49 9.54
CA ALA A 214 -19.81 17.57 8.81
C ALA A 214 -18.34 17.80 9.19
N GLU A 215 -17.57 16.73 9.27
CA GLU A 215 -16.14 16.76 9.61
C GLU A 215 -15.32 16.04 8.56
N ALA A 216 -14.08 16.53 8.36
CA ALA A 216 -13.07 15.87 7.53
C ALA A 216 -11.68 16.14 8.09
N LYS A 217 -10.72 15.27 7.76
CA LYS A 217 -9.29 15.55 7.94
C LYS A 217 -8.72 15.96 6.58
N ILE A 218 -7.96 17.04 6.54
CA ILE A 218 -7.32 17.53 5.32
C ILE A 218 -5.84 17.82 5.57
N GLY A 219 -5.02 17.63 4.55
CA GLY A 219 -3.61 18.02 4.61
C GLY A 219 -3.30 19.15 3.64
N LEU A 220 -2.53 20.14 4.11
CA LEU A 220 -2.12 21.25 3.26
C LEU A 220 -0.89 20.81 2.45
N ARG A 221 -0.97 20.89 1.14
CA ARG A 221 0.14 20.56 0.25
C ARG A 221 0.02 21.21 -1.13
N SER A 222 1.16 21.30 -1.82
CA SER A 222 1.21 21.48 -3.27
C SER A 222 1.80 20.25 -3.94
N VAL A 223 1.35 19.94 -5.15
CA VAL A 223 1.88 18.80 -5.94
C VAL A 223 2.05 19.26 -7.39
N PHE A 224 3.21 18.94 -7.96
CA PHE A 224 3.52 19.17 -9.37
C PHE A 224 4.19 17.93 -9.95
N LEU A 225 4.01 17.68 -11.25
CA LEU A 225 4.83 16.72 -11.99
C LEU A 225 6.14 17.39 -12.39
N ASP A 226 7.24 16.67 -12.24
CA ASP A 226 8.50 17.06 -12.86
C ASP A 226 8.64 16.30 -14.19
N GLU A 227 8.23 16.93 -15.28
CA GLU A 227 8.24 16.31 -16.63
C GLU A 227 9.65 15.88 -17.07
N ARG A 228 10.71 16.40 -16.43
CA ARG A 228 12.10 16.06 -16.73
C ARG A 228 12.54 14.76 -16.08
N ILE A 229 11.80 14.30 -15.08
CA ILE A 229 12.14 13.14 -14.25
C ILE A 229 11.10 12.01 -14.42
N GLY A 230 10.50 11.88 -15.58
CA GLY A 230 9.54 10.80 -15.87
C GLY A 230 8.36 10.79 -14.89
N SER A 231 8.31 9.82 -13.96
CA SER A 231 7.24 9.65 -12.97
C SER A 231 7.44 10.44 -11.67
N GLY A 232 8.34 11.43 -11.64
CA GLY A 232 8.70 12.18 -10.44
C GLY A 232 7.61 13.17 -9.98
N PHE A 233 7.41 13.25 -8.68
CA PHE A 233 6.54 14.24 -8.03
C PHE A 233 7.37 15.29 -7.31
N THR A 234 6.93 16.55 -7.39
CA THR A 234 7.39 17.61 -6.51
C THR A 234 6.27 17.93 -5.52
N VAL A 235 6.52 17.71 -4.24
CA VAL A 235 5.58 18.00 -3.15
C VAL A 235 6.14 19.13 -2.31
N ASN A 236 5.35 20.18 -2.10
CA ASN A 236 5.74 21.37 -1.33
C ASN A 236 7.09 21.96 -1.77
N GLY A 237 7.37 21.94 -3.07
CA GLY A 237 8.60 22.45 -3.66
C GLY A 237 9.81 21.50 -3.60
N SER A 238 9.70 20.33 -2.97
CA SER A 238 10.77 19.34 -2.91
C SER A 238 10.50 18.16 -3.84
N LYS A 239 11.52 17.72 -4.57
CA LYS A 239 11.45 16.51 -5.40
C LYS A 239 11.34 15.28 -4.49
N VAL A 240 10.29 14.49 -4.68
CA VAL A 240 10.04 13.27 -3.93
C VAL A 240 10.44 12.06 -4.77
N PHE A 241 11.34 11.26 -4.27
CA PHE A 241 11.63 9.95 -4.83
C PHE A 241 10.59 8.94 -4.31
N SER A 242 9.71 8.50 -5.19
CA SER A 242 8.63 7.57 -4.84
C SER A 242 9.17 6.15 -4.76
N MET A 243 9.17 5.57 -3.57
CA MET A 243 9.60 4.21 -3.28
C MET A 243 8.41 3.38 -2.84
N GLY A 244 8.04 2.36 -3.60
CA GLY A 244 6.84 1.65 -3.23
C GLY A 244 6.46 0.47 -4.11
N ALA A 245 5.17 0.15 -4.10
CA ALA A 245 4.64 -1.00 -4.79
C ALA A 245 3.32 -0.71 -5.50
N GLU A 246 2.99 -1.57 -6.49
CA GLU A 246 1.66 -1.61 -7.10
C GLU A 246 0.76 -2.62 -6.39
N ILE A 247 -0.49 -2.24 -6.20
CA ILE A 247 -1.58 -3.15 -5.89
C ILE A 247 -2.37 -3.34 -7.18
N CYS A 248 -2.15 -4.47 -7.86
CA CYS A 248 -2.72 -4.76 -9.17
C CYS A 248 -4.06 -5.51 -9.09
N GLU A 249 -4.27 -6.27 -8.04
CA GLU A 249 -5.48 -7.03 -7.80
C GLU A 249 -6.19 -6.46 -6.57
N ASN A 250 -7.50 -6.65 -6.51
CA ASN A 250 -8.18 -6.44 -5.25
C ASN A 250 -7.78 -7.58 -4.31
N PRO A 251 -6.87 -7.37 -3.35
CA PRO A 251 -6.42 -8.41 -2.43
C PRO A 251 -7.54 -8.88 -1.51
N LEU A 252 -8.69 -8.30 -1.69
CA LEU A 252 -9.84 -8.33 -0.83
C LEU A 252 -10.74 -9.46 -1.24
N SER A 253 -10.26 -10.66 -1.03
CA SER A 253 -11.16 -11.75 -1.20
C SER A 253 -12.35 -11.68 -0.26
N ASP A 254 -12.26 -11.19 0.97
CA ASP A 254 -13.43 -11.19 1.88
C ASP A 254 -13.32 -10.28 3.11
N SER A 255 -12.26 -9.48 3.25
CA SER A 255 -12.16 -8.55 4.38
C SER A 255 -11.51 -7.22 4.05
N VAL A 256 -12.16 -6.14 4.42
CA VAL A 256 -11.70 -4.74 4.22
C VAL A 256 -10.40 -4.45 4.99
N GLY A 257 -10.12 -5.19 6.07
CA GLY A 257 -8.91 -5.02 6.89
C GLY A 257 -7.61 -5.47 6.23
N VAL A 258 -7.68 -6.25 5.14
CA VAL A 258 -6.48 -6.76 4.43
C VAL A 258 -5.71 -5.63 3.75
N ALA A 259 -6.41 -4.73 3.05
CA ALA A 259 -5.74 -3.63 2.36
C ALA A 259 -5.04 -2.68 3.36
N GLU A 260 -5.67 -2.41 4.50
CA GLU A 260 -5.07 -1.60 5.56
C GLU A 260 -3.85 -2.29 6.17
N SER A 261 -3.91 -3.60 6.37
CA SER A 261 -2.77 -4.39 6.83
C SER A 261 -1.60 -4.32 5.84
N LEU A 262 -1.87 -4.51 4.54
CA LEU A 262 -0.85 -4.41 3.49
C LEU A 262 -0.19 -3.02 3.42
N VAL A 263 -0.99 -1.95 3.47
CA VAL A 263 -0.48 -0.58 3.47
C VAL A 263 0.36 -0.30 4.72
N THR A 264 -0.07 -0.80 5.88
CA THR A 264 0.71 -0.68 7.12
C THR A 264 2.05 -1.42 7.03
N LYS A 265 2.05 -2.64 6.48
CA LYS A 265 3.29 -3.42 6.26
C LYS A 265 4.20 -2.76 5.23
N ALA A 266 3.65 -2.18 4.17
CA ALA A 266 4.40 -1.40 3.19
C ALA A 266 5.07 -0.17 3.82
N ALA A 267 4.35 0.57 4.66
CA ALA A 267 4.92 1.70 5.41
C ALA A 267 6.07 1.26 6.32
N ARG A 268 5.91 0.13 7.03
CA ARG A 268 6.98 -0.46 7.86
C ARG A 268 8.18 -0.93 7.04
N ALA A 269 7.99 -1.24 5.75
CA ALA A 269 9.07 -1.55 4.81
C ALA A 269 9.70 -0.30 4.17
N ASN A 270 9.51 0.89 4.75
CA ASN A 270 9.98 2.19 4.27
C ASN A 270 9.43 2.61 2.90
N MET A 271 8.33 2.02 2.46
CA MET A 271 7.62 2.49 1.28
C MET A 271 6.92 3.81 1.61
N ASN A 272 7.03 4.78 0.73
CA ASN A 272 6.36 6.09 0.83
C ASN A 272 5.32 6.30 -0.27
N PHE A 273 5.10 5.28 -1.11
CA PHE A 273 4.26 5.36 -2.29
C PHE A 273 3.52 4.05 -2.55
N ILE A 274 2.24 4.13 -2.92
CA ILE A 274 1.47 2.99 -3.41
C ILE A 274 0.70 3.40 -4.66
N ARG A 275 0.78 2.55 -5.69
CA ARG A 275 0.02 2.69 -6.92
C ARG A 275 -1.13 1.68 -6.91
N PHE A 276 -2.36 2.19 -6.90
CA PHE A 276 -3.56 1.35 -7.00
C PHE A 276 -4.01 1.21 -8.44
N ARG A 277 -4.04 -0.03 -8.94
CA ARG A 277 -4.68 -0.36 -10.22
C ARG A 277 -6.18 -0.53 -9.98
N CYS A 278 -6.97 0.46 -10.40
CA CYS A 278 -8.43 0.51 -10.13
C CYS A 278 -9.24 -0.40 -11.07
N GLU A 279 -8.72 -1.56 -11.42
CA GLU A 279 -9.40 -2.52 -12.32
C GLU A 279 -10.63 -3.16 -11.66
N TYR A 280 -10.59 -3.32 -10.34
CA TYR A 280 -11.63 -3.97 -9.54
C TYR A 280 -12.32 -3.01 -8.56
N GLY A 281 -12.07 -1.72 -8.67
CA GLY A 281 -12.64 -0.69 -7.80
C GLY A 281 -11.61 0.33 -7.36
N TYR A 282 -12.10 1.41 -6.78
CA TYR A 282 -11.25 2.48 -6.25
C TYR A 282 -10.90 2.23 -4.78
N PRO A 283 -9.75 2.73 -4.29
CA PRO A 283 -9.39 2.63 -2.88
C PRO A 283 -10.47 3.28 -2.00
N SER A 284 -10.82 2.64 -0.87
CA SER A 284 -11.87 3.13 0.04
C SER A 284 -11.43 4.41 0.80
N GLU A 285 -12.40 5.15 1.36
CA GLU A 285 -12.13 6.32 2.23
C GLU A 285 -11.25 5.96 3.42
N ARG A 286 -11.54 4.80 4.03
CA ARG A 286 -10.76 4.30 5.17
C ARG A 286 -9.31 4.02 4.80
N LEU A 287 -9.07 3.40 3.64
CA LEU A 287 -7.73 3.13 3.13
C LEU A 287 -6.97 4.41 2.82
N LEU A 288 -7.61 5.38 2.15
CA LEU A 288 -7.00 6.66 1.86
C LEU A 288 -6.70 7.46 3.13
N SER A 289 -7.61 7.44 4.12
CA SER A 289 -7.37 8.06 5.42
C SER A 289 -6.18 7.44 6.17
N LEU A 290 -5.96 6.13 6.01
CA LEU A 290 -4.77 5.46 6.55
C LEU A 290 -3.50 5.90 5.80
N CYS A 291 -3.55 6.01 4.48
CA CYS A 291 -2.43 6.54 3.68
C CYS A 291 -2.09 7.99 4.08
N ASP A 292 -3.10 8.83 4.33
CA ASP A 292 -2.91 10.19 4.83
C ASP A 292 -2.16 10.21 6.17
N ALA A 293 -2.55 9.32 7.09
CA ALA A 293 -1.96 9.25 8.43
C ALA A 293 -0.54 8.67 8.42
N LEU A 294 -0.27 7.71 7.54
CA LEU A 294 1.05 7.06 7.42
C LEU A 294 2.02 7.79 6.49
N GLY A 295 1.57 8.84 5.81
CA GLY A 295 2.39 9.54 4.82
C GLY A 295 2.67 8.72 3.56
N ILE A 296 1.79 7.81 3.18
CA ILE A 296 1.91 7.04 1.95
C ILE A 296 1.28 7.81 0.81
N ALA A 297 2.10 8.25 -0.15
CA ALA A 297 1.62 8.86 -1.36
C ALA A 297 0.86 7.84 -2.24
N VAL A 298 -0.19 8.27 -2.89
CA VAL A 298 -1.08 7.40 -3.66
C VAL A 298 -1.20 7.89 -5.11
N GLU A 299 -1.04 6.98 -6.03
CA GLU A 299 -1.45 7.12 -7.43
C GLU A 299 -2.56 6.11 -7.73
N ALA A 300 -3.71 6.58 -8.18
CA ALA A 300 -4.80 5.74 -8.66
C ALA A 300 -4.71 5.60 -10.18
N VAL A 301 -4.66 4.38 -10.71
CA VAL A 301 -4.57 4.12 -12.16
C VAL A 301 -5.87 3.52 -12.66
N ILE A 302 -6.55 4.27 -13.53
CA ILE A 302 -7.77 3.79 -14.19
C ILE A 302 -7.37 2.96 -15.40
N LYS A 303 -7.82 1.72 -15.47
CA LYS A 303 -7.69 0.92 -16.68
C LYS A 303 -8.68 1.40 -17.75
N SER A 304 -8.24 1.32 -18.98
CA SER A 304 -9.09 1.45 -20.15
C SER A 304 -10.28 0.48 -20.06
N LYS A 305 -11.42 0.98 -19.62
CA LYS A 305 -12.68 0.25 -19.78
C LYS A 305 -13.02 0.30 -21.29
N LYS A 306 -13.24 -0.85 -21.91
CA LYS A 306 -14.08 -0.88 -23.09
C LYS A 306 -15.44 -0.39 -22.62
N LEU A 307 -15.81 0.83 -22.96
CA LEU A 307 -17.19 1.31 -22.78
C LEU A 307 -18.07 0.52 -23.76
N GLU A 308 -18.38 -0.72 -23.39
CA GLU A 308 -19.40 -1.51 -24.07
C GLU A 308 -20.72 -0.81 -23.85
N GLY A 309 -21.21 -0.15 -24.91
CA GLY A 309 -22.46 0.60 -24.88
C GLY A 309 -22.34 2.12 -24.69
N GLY A 310 -21.15 2.69 -24.52
CA GLY A 310 -20.87 4.10 -24.88
C GLY A 310 -21.44 5.20 -24.00
N ASP A 311 -21.74 5.03 -22.71
CA ASP A 311 -22.18 6.16 -21.88
C ASP A 311 -20.97 6.94 -21.28
N GLU A 312 -20.34 7.78 -22.10
CA GLU A 312 -19.31 8.73 -21.65
C GLU A 312 -19.82 9.62 -20.51
N SER A 313 -21.12 9.89 -20.46
CA SER A 313 -21.73 10.70 -19.41
C SER A 313 -21.74 9.97 -18.05
N ALA A 314 -21.96 8.66 -18.02
CA ALA A 314 -21.86 7.89 -16.79
C ALA A 314 -20.42 7.85 -16.28
N PHE A 315 -19.47 7.65 -17.18
CA PHE A 315 -18.06 7.67 -16.85
C PHE A 315 -17.59 9.05 -16.35
N LYS A 316 -18.03 10.15 -16.96
CA LYS A 316 -17.77 11.49 -16.45
C LYS A 316 -18.35 11.72 -15.05
N ARG A 317 -19.55 11.21 -14.75
CA ARG A 317 -20.14 11.27 -13.39
C ARG A 317 -19.31 10.49 -12.38
N GLU A 318 -18.88 9.28 -12.73
CA GLU A 318 -17.97 8.44 -11.91
C GLU A 318 -16.67 9.20 -11.61
N LEU A 319 -15.97 9.69 -12.63
CA LEU A 319 -14.72 10.44 -12.47
C LEU A 319 -14.91 11.73 -11.67
N THR A 320 -16.02 12.44 -11.86
CA THR A 320 -16.34 13.64 -11.08
C THR A 320 -16.42 13.32 -9.60
N TYR A 321 -17.12 12.24 -9.25
CA TYR A 321 -17.21 11.78 -7.88
C TYR A 321 -15.84 11.40 -7.32
N GLN A 322 -15.05 10.59 -8.06
CA GLN A 322 -13.74 10.15 -7.59
C GLN A 322 -12.75 11.30 -7.43
N LEU A 323 -12.69 12.27 -8.36
CA LEU A 323 -11.81 13.42 -8.23
C LEU A 323 -12.19 14.33 -7.05
N LYS A 324 -13.48 14.52 -6.76
CA LYS A 324 -13.93 15.24 -5.56
C LYS A 324 -13.47 14.51 -4.30
N ARG A 325 -13.69 13.21 -4.23
CA ARG A 325 -13.31 12.36 -3.11
C ARG A 325 -11.79 12.39 -2.88
N PHE A 326 -11.02 12.12 -3.93
CA PHE A 326 -9.55 12.12 -3.86
C PHE A 326 -8.97 13.49 -3.48
N SER A 327 -9.62 14.58 -3.84
CA SER A 327 -9.15 15.94 -3.50
C SER A 327 -9.14 16.22 -1.99
N ARG A 328 -9.88 15.46 -1.18
CA ARG A 328 -9.87 15.56 0.29
C ARG A 328 -8.62 14.92 0.91
N HIS A 329 -8.02 13.93 0.23
CA HIS A 329 -6.91 13.15 0.73
C HIS A 329 -5.57 13.74 0.28
N PRO A 330 -4.73 14.25 1.19
CA PRO A 330 -3.42 14.77 0.83
C PRO A 330 -2.47 13.69 0.28
N SER A 331 -2.69 12.44 0.63
CA SER A 331 -1.92 11.30 0.10
C SER A 331 -2.13 11.09 -1.40
N VAL A 332 -3.31 11.36 -1.95
CA VAL A 332 -3.58 11.13 -3.38
C VAL A 332 -2.93 12.22 -4.21
N LEU A 333 -1.82 11.89 -4.88
CA LEU A 333 -1.05 12.82 -5.70
C LEU A 333 -1.57 12.87 -7.14
N SER A 334 -1.93 11.72 -7.71
CA SER A 334 -2.36 11.64 -9.12
C SER A 334 -3.44 10.62 -9.37
N LEU A 335 -4.23 10.91 -10.41
CA LEU A 335 -5.10 9.99 -11.10
C LEU A 335 -4.51 9.75 -12.49
N SER A 336 -4.06 8.53 -12.75
CA SER A 336 -3.45 8.15 -14.01
C SER A 336 -4.40 7.29 -14.83
N TYR A 337 -4.24 7.29 -16.14
CA TYR A 337 -5.03 6.46 -17.04
C TYR A 337 -4.12 5.58 -17.91
N ASP A 338 -4.52 4.32 -18.06
CA ASP A 338 -3.91 3.37 -18.98
C ASP A 338 -4.79 3.36 -20.25
N ASP A 339 -4.27 3.91 -21.35
CA ASP A 339 -4.98 4.02 -22.64
C ASP A 339 -4.67 2.85 -23.59
N SER A 340 -4.00 1.82 -23.12
CA SER A 340 -3.73 0.63 -23.90
C SER A 340 -5.02 -0.07 -24.34
N GLY A 341 -5.39 0.06 -25.63
CA GLY A 341 -6.64 -0.46 -26.19
C GLY A 341 -7.89 0.38 -25.93
N ALA A 342 -7.73 1.66 -25.56
CA ALA A 342 -8.83 2.57 -25.28
C ALA A 342 -9.61 2.98 -26.54
N VAL A 343 -10.95 3.05 -26.40
CA VAL A 343 -11.85 3.66 -27.39
C VAL A 343 -12.16 5.10 -27.03
N VAL A 344 -11.87 5.52 -25.79
CA VAL A 344 -12.18 6.84 -25.23
C VAL A 344 -10.93 7.71 -25.17
N ASP A 345 -11.06 8.96 -25.51
CA ASP A 345 -10.05 9.98 -25.27
C ASP A 345 -10.03 10.35 -23.78
N TYR A 346 -9.27 9.58 -22.99
CA TYR A 346 -9.15 9.75 -21.53
C TYR A 346 -8.56 11.12 -21.17
N GLU A 347 -7.58 11.60 -21.92
CA GLU A 347 -6.94 12.88 -21.65
C GLU A 347 -7.95 14.03 -21.72
N ARG A 348 -8.77 14.06 -22.77
CA ARG A 348 -9.83 15.05 -22.92
C ARG A 348 -10.85 14.93 -21.78
N VAL A 349 -11.40 13.72 -21.55
CA VAL A 349 -12.44 13.50 -20.54
C VAL A 349 -11.96 13.88 -19.14
N LEU A 350 -10.77 13.43 -18.74
CA LEU A 350 -10.20 13.74 -17.43
C LEU A 350 -9.88 15.23 -17.28
N SER A 351 -9.40 15.89 -18.33
CA SER A 351 -9.14 17.34 -18.32
C SER A 351 -10.42 18.14 -18.13
N GLU A 352 -11.50 17.77 -18.82
CA GLU A 352 -12.81 18.40 -18.69
C GLU A 352 -13.37 18.21 -17.25
N VAL A 353 -13.32 16.99 -16.72
CA VAL A 353 -13.80 16.70 -15.36
C VAL A 353 -12.96 17.42 -14.32
N LYS A 354 -11.62 17.41 -14.45
CA LYS A 354 -10.71 18.10 -13.54
C LYS A 354 -11.00 19.61 -13.50
N ALA A 355 -11.22 20.22 -14.65
CA ALA A 355 -11.57 21.64 -14.73
C ALA A 355 -12.91 21.94 -14.04
N ALA A 356 -13.92 21.07 -14.25
CA ALA A 356 -15.25 21.22 -13.66
C ALA A 356 -15.27 21.15 -12.13
N VAL A 357 -14.44 20.25 -11.53
CA VAL A 357 -14.36 20.09 -10.06
C VAL A 357 -13.26 20.92 -9.43
N SER A 358 -12.48 21.68 -10.20
CA SER A 358 -11.32 22.46 -9.71
C SER A 358 -10.34 21.62 -8.87
N SER A 359 -10.12 20.35 -9.27
CA SER A 359 -9.31 19.41 -8.52
C SER A 359 -7.82 19.75 -8.56
N VAL A 360 -7.13 19.59 -7.42
CA VAL A 360 -5.66 19.71 -7.31
C VAL A 360 -4.93 18.41 -7.64
N ILE A 361 -5.66 17.32 -7.87
CA ILE A 361 -5.11 16.03 -8.24
C ILE A 361 -4.47 16.13 -9.62
N LEU A 362 -3.25 15.62 -9.76
CA LEU A 362 -2.59 15.54 -11.05
C LEU A 362 -3.27 14.48 -11.92
N VAL A 363 -3.38 14.78 -13.21
CA VAL A 363 -3.87 13.82 -14.21
C VAL A 363 -2.75 13.57 -15.19
N ARG A 364 -2.40 12.29 -15.39
CA ARG A 364 -1.34 11.89 -16.31
C ARG A 364 -1.63 10.56 -16.98
N ARG A 365 -0.92 10.30 -18.09
CA ARG A 365 -0.87 8.97 -18.68
C ARG A 365 -0.03 8.04 -17.78
N TYR A 366 -0.51 6.84 -17.56
CA TYR A 366 0.23 5.80 -16.85
C TYR A 366 1.36 5.27 -17.75
N THR A 367 2.55 5.12 -17.18
CA THR A 367 3.70 4.45 -17.81
C THR A 367 4.25 3.39 -16.86
N ARG A 368 4.93 2.40 -17.41
CA ARG A 368 5.58 1.33 -16.62
C ARG A 368 7.09 1.49 -16.53
N ASP A 369 7.62 2.63 -16.94
CA ASP A 369 9.06 2.87 -17.00
C ASP A 369 9.74 2.82 -15.63
N ASP A 370 8.98 3.05 -14.56
CA ASP A 370 9.40 3.06 -13.16
C ASP A 370 8.97 1.79 -12.39
N VAL A 371 8.41 0.80 -13.08
CA VAL A 371 7.89 -0.43 -12.49
C VAL A 371 8.84 -1.60 -12.75
N HIS A 372 9.24 -2.28 -11.69
CA HIS A 372 9.91 -3.56 -11.75
C HIS A 372 8.92 -4.70 -11.47
N GLU A 373 8.65 -5.52 -12.47
CA GLU A 373 7.94 -6.77 -12.24
C GLU A 373 8.84 -7.70 -11.44
N LEU A 374 8.37 -8.08 -10.24
CA LEU A 374 9.09 -9.04 -9.41
C LEU A 374 9.27 -10.37 -10.17
N THR A 375 10.36 -11.07 -9.90
CA THR A 375 10.53 -12.43 -10.41
C THR A 375 9.55 -13.37 -9.72
N TYR A 376 9.18 -14.46 -10.38
CA TYR A 376 8.32 -15.47 -9.77
C TYR A 376 8.97 -16.09 -8.55
N ALA A 377 8.18 -16.26 -7.50
CA ALA A 377 8.57 -16.95 -6.29
C ALA A 377 7.47 -17.89 -5.81
N LEU A 378 7.86 -19.02 -5.24
CA LEU A 378 6.95 -19.98 -4.64
C LEU A 378 6.44 -19.42 -3.30
N ALA A 379 5.17 -19.65 -3.00
CA ALA A 379 4.57 -19.31 -1.71
C ALA A 379 5.25 -20.09 -0.56
N ASP A 380 5.09 -19.59 0.66
CA ASP A 380 5.45 -20.34 1.86
C ASP A 380 4.75 -21.71 1.87
N VAL A 381 5.43 -22.74 2.39
CA VAL A 381 4.90 -24.12 2.37
C VAL A 381 3.56 -24.25 3.11
N LYS A 382 3.30 -23.46 4.14
CA LYS A 382 2.01 -23.45 4.84
C LYS A 382 0.90 -22.95 3.91
N THR A 383 1.15 -21.88 3.17
CA THR A 383 0.23 -21.37 2.15
C THR A 383 0.03 -22.39 1.04
N LEU A 384 1.12 -23.01 0.57
CA LEU A 384 1.09 -24.04 -0.45
C LEU A 384 0.16 -25.19 -0.06
N TYR A 385 0.39 -25.80 1.11
CA TYR A 385 -0.41 -26.94 1.57
C TYR A 385 -1.86 -26.56 1.88
N SER A 386 -2.10 -25.35 2.37
CA SER A 386 -3.45 -24.84 2.59
C SER A 386 -4.26 -24.70 1.30
N LEU A 387 -3.63 -24.24 0.21
CA LEU A 387 -4.29 -24.06 -1.08
C LEU A 387 -4.45 -25.38 -1.84
N LEU A 388 -3.44 -26.25 -1.81
CA LEU A 388 -3.46 -27.52 -2.53
C LEU A 388 -4.22 -28.62 -1.78
N GLY A 389 -4.39 -28.50 -0.46
CA GLY A 389 -5.01 -29.51 0.38
C GLY A 389 -4.21 -30.83 0.47
N SER A 390 -2.94 -30.81 0.09
CA SER A 390 -2.05 -31.98 0.12
C SER A 390 -0.59 -31.55 0.21
N ASP A 391 0.28 -32.48 0.65
CA ASP A 391 1.74 -32.33 0.74
C ASP A 391 2.42 -32.60 -0.63
N ASP A 392 1.85 -32.09 -1.71
CA ASP A 392 2.40 -32.31 -3.05
C ASP A 392 3.67 -31.47 -3.27
N ASP A 393 4.81 -32.12 -3.31
CA ASP A 393 6.12 -31.52 -3.55
C ASP A 393 6.46 -31.31 -5.02
N ASN A 394 5.60 -31.74 -5.93
CA ASN A 394 5.86 -31.64 -7.37
C ASN A 394 5.33 -30.31 -7.94
N VAL A 395 6.23 -29.35 -8.15
CA VAL A 395 5.90 -28.02 -8.73
C VAL A 395 5.32 -28.07 -10.14
N PHE A 396 5.34 -29.21 -10.80
CA PHE A 396 4.70 -29.46 -12.10
C PHE A 396 3.44 -30.31 -12.00
N SER A 397 2.95 -30.59 -10.81
CA SER A 397 1.70 -31.35 -10.62
C SER A 397 0.48 -30.60 -11.16
N TYR A 398 -0.58 -31.33 -11.46
CA TYR A 398 -1.83 -30.73 -11.92
C TYR A 398 -2.44 -29.79 -10.88
N PRO A 399 -2.51 -30.11 -9.57
CA PRO A 399 -2.96 -29.15 -8.55
C PRO A 399 -2.15 -27.86 -8.56
N MET A 400 -0.81 -27.95 -8.63
CA MET A 400 0.05 -26.76 -8.72
C MET A 400 -0.25 -25.90 -9.95
N SER A 401 -0.49 -26.54 -11.11
CA SER A 401 -0.76 -25.81 -12.36
C SER A 401 -2.05 -24.99 -12.34
N LEU A 402 -3.01 -25.35 -11.46
CA LEU A 402 -4.25 -24.59 -11.29
C LEU A 402 -4.05 -23.28 -10.50
N HIS A 403 -2.96 -23.19 -9.73
CA HIS A 403 -2.61 -22.06 -8.87
C HIS A 403 -1.35 -21.34 -9.35
N THR A 404 -1.05 -21.38 -10.64
CA THR A 404 0.07 -20.66 -11.26
C THR A 404 -0.42 -19.89 -12.47
N GLU A 405 0.36 -18.90 -12.92
CA GLU A 405 0.11 -18.18 -14.18
C GLU A 405 0.47 -19.03 -15.43
N GLY A 406 0.38 -20.33 -15.30
CA GLY A 406 0.75 -21.34 -16.32
C GLY A 406 2.14 -21.94 -16.09
N ILE A 407 2.44 -23.03 -16.82
CA ILE A 407 3.72 -23.76 -16.72
C ILE A 407 4.93 -22.85 -16.97
N SER A 408 4.79 -21.81 -17.79
CA SER A 408 5.85 -20.84 -18.09
C SER A 408 6.36 -20.13 -16.84
N SER A 409 5.51 -19.81 -15.87
CA SER A 409 5.90 -19.14 -14.62
C SER A 409 6.81 -20.03 -13.77
N THR A 410 6.50 -21.34 -13.70
CA THR A 410 7.32 -22.32 -12.99
C THR A 410 8.68 -22.50 -13.65
N VAL A 411 8.72 -22.61 -14.98
CA VAL A 411 9.96 -22.75 -15.74
C VAL A 411 10.84 -21.51 -15.62
N GLU A 412 10.26 -20.31 -15.71
CA GLU A 412 10.98 -19.05 -15.54
C GLU A 412 11.59 -18.96 -14.13
N MET A 413 10.81 -19.22 -13.08
CA MET A 413 11.29 -19.23 -11.70
C MET A 413 12.50 -20.16 -11.51
N LEU A 414 12.38 -21.41 -11.98
CA LEU A 414 13.45 -22.42 -11.85
C LEU A 414 14.69 -22.04 -12.66
N SER A 415 14.52 -21.51 -13.88
CA SER A 415 15.62 -21.08 -14.74
C SER A 415 16.43 -19.95 -14.11
N MET A 416 15.75 -18.89 -13.66
CA MET A 416 16.40 -17.74 -13.02
C MET A 416 17.09 -18.13 -11.72
N ALA A 417 16.46 -19.01 -10.92
CA ALA A 417 17.06 -19.49 -9.68
C ALA A 417 18.33 -20.34 -9.94
N ALA A 418 18.32 -21.20 -10.95
CA ALA A 418 19.48 -22.01 -11.33
C ALA A 418 20.68 -21.20 -11.87
N GLU A 419 20.46 -19.99 -12.35
CA GLU A 419 21.54 -19.06 -12.73
C GLU A 419 22.34 -18.57 -11.52
N LYS A 420 21.71 -18.42 -10.36
CA LYS A 420 22.29 -17.79 -9.16
C LYS A 420 22.64 -18.79 -8.05
N TYR A 421 21.81 -19.81 -7.87
CA TYR A 421 21.88 -20.75 -6.75
C TYR A 421 22.10 -22.20 -7.19
N LYS A 422 22.42 -23.08 -6.25
CA LYS A 422 22.39 -24.54 -6.43
C LYS A 422 20.93 -25.01 -6.53
N TYR A 423 20.71 -26.24 -6.97
CA TYR A 423 19.36 -26.82 -7.05
C TYR A 423 18.78 -27.05 -5.66
N ALA A 424 17.54 -26.61 -5.47
CA ALA A 424 16.78 -26.91 -4.26
C ALA A 424 16.42 -28.40 -4.20
N LYS A 425 16.44 -28.99 -3.00
CA LYS A 425 16.12 -30.42 -2.79
C LYS A 425 14.63 -30.68 -2.61
N ASN A 426 13.90 -29.70 -2.11
CA ASN A 426 12.49 -29.80 -1.77
C ASN A 426 11.81 -28.43 -1.96
N THR A 427 10.50 -28.41 -1.79
CA THR A 427 9.65 -27.21 -1.90
C THR A 427 10.02 -26.12 -0.90
N GLU A 428 10.44 -26.46 0.30
CA GLU A 428 10.85 -25.47 1.30
C GLU A 428 12.12 -24.72 0.92
N GLU A 429 13.13 -25.44 0.41
CA GLU A 429 14.35 -24.80 -0.12
C GLU A 429 14.03 -23.99 -1.36
N LEU A 430 13.10 -24.46 -2.22
CA LEU A 430 12.70 -23.73 -3.42
C LEU A 430 11.94 -22.44 -3.07
N ALA A 431 11.03 -22.48 -2.10
CA ALA A 431 10.31 -21.28 -1.63
C ALA A 431 11.30 -20.25 -1.07
N TYR A 432 12.24 -20.67 -0.24
CA TYR A 432 13.29 -19.80 0.27
C TYR A 432 14.16 -19.25 -0.86
N MET A 433 14.69 -20.11 -1.75
CA MET A 433 15.58 -19.75 -2.84
C MET A 433 14.93 -18.77 -3.82
N SER A 434 13.69 -19.04 -4.24
CA SER A 434 12.98 -18.13 -5.16
C SER A 434 12.61 -16.81 -4.50
N GLY A 435 12.30 -16.82 -3.21
CA GLY A 435 12.01 -15.62 -2.43
C GLY A 435 13.22 -14.69 -2.27
N ILE A 436 14.42 -15.22 -1.98
CA ILE A 436 15.64 -14.39 -1.90
C ILE A 436 16.09 -13.90 -3.28
N LEU A 437 15.89 -14.70 -4.35
CA LEU A 437 16.15 -14.26 -5.72
C LEU A 437 15.28 -13.04 -6.07
N GLN A 438 13.97 -13.14 -5.78
CA GLN A 438 13.03 -12.03 -5.97
C GLN A 438 13.48 -10.77 -5.23
N ALA A 439 13.93 -10.93 -3.99
CA ALA A 439 14.37 -9.82 -3.16
C ALA A 439 15.61 -9.12 -3.72
N HIS A 440 16.63 -9.87 -4.14
CA HIS A 440 17.86 -9.30 -4.69
C HIS A 440 17.68 -8.72 -6.09
N THR A 441 16.77 -9.23 -6.91
CA THR A 441 16.45 -8.61 -8.20
C THR A 441 15.75 -7.27 -8.01
N ALA A 442 14.84 -7.18 -7.04
CA ALA A 442 14.20 -5.92 -6.66
C ALA A 442 15.19 -4.89 -6.09
N GLU A 443 16.08 -5.32 -5.18
CA GLU A 443 17.15 -4.49 -4.64
C GLU A 443 18.07 -3.94 -5.74
N GLY A 444 18.46 -4.79 -6.69
CA GLY A 444 19.26 -4.40 -7.85
C GLY A 444 18.59 -3.30 -8.67
N PHE A 445 17.30 -3.48 -9.00
CA PHE A 445 16.50 -2.48 -9.71
C PHE A 445 16.44 -1.14 -8.96
N VAL A 446 16.10 -1.16 -7.67
CA VAL A 446 16.00 0.07 -6.85
C VAL A 446 17.34 0.81 -6.81
N ASN A 447 18.45 0.09 -6.66
CA ASN A 447 19.78 0.68 -6.66
C ASN A 447 20.14 1.29 -8.02
N ASP A 448 19.74 0.64 -9.14
CA ASP A 448 19.93 1.20 -10.50
C ASP A 448 19.13 2.47 -10.72
N VAL A 449 17.89 2.53 -10.21
CA VAL A 449 17.06 3.74 -10.28
C VAL A 449 17.66 4.87 -9.42
N ARG A 450 18.15 4.55 -8.23
CA ARG A 450 18.82 5.52 -7.36
C ARG A 450 20.05 6.16 -8.01
N MET A 451 20.85 5.40 -8.75
CA MET A 451 21.99 5.95 -9.51
C MET A 451 21.53 6.93 -10.62
N ARG A 452 20.31 6.74 -11.13
CA ARG A 452 19.72 7.57 -12.19
C ARG A 452 18.62 8.50 -11.67
N ARG A 453 18.65 8.83 -10.38
CA ARG A 453 17.63 9.62 -9.69
C ARG A 453 17.28 10.94 -10.39
N ASP A 454 18.25 11.59 -11.05
CA ASP A 454 18.02 12.83 -11.80
C ASP A 454 17.21 12.62 -13.09
N GLN A 455 17.04 11.37 -13.52
CA GLN A 455 16.30 10.97 -14.71
C GLN A 455 15.02 10.20 -14.38
N GLN A 456 14.95 9.57 -13.20
CA GLN A 456 13.86 8.70 -12.79
C GLN A 456 13.46 8.99 -11.34
N GLY A 457 12.24 9.47 -11.13
CA GLY A 457 11.74 9.95 -9.82
C GLY A 457 11.05 8.90 -8.98
N SER A 458 10.98 7.63 -9.43
CA SER A 458 10.30 6.57 -8.70
C SER A 458 10.88 5.20 -8.96
N ALA A 459 10.79 4.33 -7.95
CA ALA A 459 11.10 2.90 -8.01
C ALA A 459 9.94 2.10 -7.40
N VAL A 460 9.16 1.44 -8.25
CA VAL A 460 7.94 0.74 -7.88
C VAL A 460 8.07 -0.74 -8.18
N ILE A 461 7.82 -1.61 -7.20
CA ILE A 461 7.76 -3.05 -7.40
C ILE A 461 6.32 -3.50 -7.68
N SER A 462 6.15 -4.41 -8.61
CA SER A 462 4.83 -4.97 -8.96
C SER A 462 4.87 -6.52 -8.88
N ALA A 463 3.95 -7.14 -8.15
CA ALA A 463 2.85 -6.59 -7.40
C ALA A 463 3.10 -6.72 -5.88
N LEU A 464 2.36 -5.92 -5.07
CA LEU A 464 2.44 -6.08 -3.61
C LEU A 464 1.86 -7.43 -3.17
N VAL A 465 0.74 -7.85 -3.75
CA VAL A 465 0.02 -9.08 -3.41
C VAL A 465 -0.57 -9.73 -4.65
N SER A 466 -0.71 -11.06 -4.63
CA SER A 466 -1.47 -11.86 -5.60
C SER A 466 -2.51 -12.69 -4.86
N SER A 467 -3.70 -12.84 -5.44
CA SER A 467 -4.85 -13.39 -4.71
C SER A 467 -4.86 -14.90 -4.55
N ASP A 468 -4.47 -15.70 -5.58
CA ASP A 468 -4.72 -17.13 -5.57
C ASP A 468 -3.54 -18.00 -6.06
N ASN A 469 -2.40 -17.40 -6.40
CA ASN A 469 -1.31 -18.12 -7.02
C ASN A 469 -0.24 -18.57 -6.00
N VAL A 470 0.11 -19.84 -6.02
CA VAL A 470 1.23 -20.39 -5.25
C VAL A 470 2.59 -20.00 -5.85
N ILE A 471 2.66 -19.83 -7.18
CA ILE A 471 3.81 -19.24 -7.87
C ILE A 471 3.37 -17.91 -8.45
N SER A 472 3.92 -16.81 -7.95
CA SER A 472 3.50 -15.47 -8.31
C SER A 472 4.61 -14.43 -8.24
N ARG A 473 4.42 -13.32 -8.94
CA ARG A 473 5.27 -12.13 -8.91
C ARG A 473 4.78 -11.14 -7.85
N SER A 474 4.62 -11.59 -6.59
CA SER A 474 4.11 -10.74 -5.52
C SER A 474 5.03 -10.72 -4.31
N ALA A 475 4.97 -9.63 -3.54
CA ALA A 475 5.76 -9.46 -2.33
C ALA A 475 5.13 -10.15 -1.11
N PHE A 476 3.80 -10.31 -1.12
CA PHE A 476 3.06 -11.14 -0.17
C PHE A 476 2.42 -12.31 -0.93
N ASP A 477 2.39 -13.48 -0.34
CA ASP A 477 1.69 -14.63 -0.91
C ASP A 477 0.16 -14.54 -0.70
N ALA A 478 -0.57 -15.53 -1.20
CA ALA A 478 -2.04 -15.56 -1.13
C ALA A 478 -2.60 -15.61 0.31
N SER A 479 -1.82 -16.05 1.28
CA SER A 479 -2.16 -16.02 2.72
C SER A 479 -1.61 -14.78 3.43
N LEU A 480 -1.16 -13.78 2.69
CA LEU A 480 -0.56 -12.51 3.19
C LEU A 480 0.72 -12.71 4.01
N ARG A 481 1.39 -13.85 3.86
CA ARG A 481 2.73 -14.05 4.42
C ARG A 481 3.74 -13.27 3.59
N GLN A 482 4.58 -12.51 4.28
CA GLN A 482 5.61 -11.72 3.61
C GLN A 482 6.73 -12.61 3.07
N ARG A 483 7.13 -12.37 1.84
CA ARG A 483 8.32 -12.96 1.24
C ARG A 483 9.57 -12.15 1.62
N PRO A 484 10.77 -12.71 1.46
CA PRO A 484 12.04 -12.01 1.76
C PRO A 484 12.18 -10.62 1.14
N VAL A 485 11.53 -10.34 0.01
CA VAL A 485 11.54 -9.03 -0.65
C VAL A 485 11.03 -7.91 0.26
N ILE A 486 10.04 -8.15 1.13
CA ILE A 486 9.54 -7.14 2.07
C ILE A 486 10.58 -6.85 3.17
N SER A 487 11.26 -7.88 3.66
CA SER A 487 12.34 -7.71 4.64
C SER A 487 13.52 -6.92 4.05
N LEU A 488 13.93 -7.24 2.81
CA LEU A 488 14.96 -6.48 2.11
C LEU A 488 14.51 -5.07 1.71
N ALA A 489 13.21 -4.88 1.39
CA ALA A 489 12.66 -3.57 1.07
C ALA A 489 12.90 -2.56 2.20
N ARG A 490 12.79 -2.99 3.44
CA ARG A 490 13.10 -2.15 4.60
C ARG A 490 14.52 -1.59 4.56
N ARG A 491 15.48 -2.34 3.99
CA ARG A 491 16.87 -1.93 3.79
C ARG A 491 17.05 -1.10 2.52
N PHE A 492 16.62 -1.61 1.36
CA PHE A 492 16.85 -0.90 0.11
C PHE A 492 15.92 0.33 -0.09
N PHE A 493 14.83 0.46 0.68
CA PHE A 493 14.03 1.68 0.79
C PHE A 493 14.37 2.51 2.05
N ALA A 494 15.43 2.18 2.78
CA ALA A 494 15.82 2.96 3.95
C ALA A 494 16.08 4.43 3.58
N PRO A 495 15.72 5.38 4.48
CA PRO A 495 15.89 6.82 4.22
C PRO A 495 17.34 7.23 3.94
N VAL A 496 18.28 6.55 4.58
CA VAL A 496 19.72 6.64 4.28
C VAL A 496 20.22 5.22 4.09
N SER A 497 20.81 4.94 2.93
CA SER A 497 21.32 3.61 2.59
C SER A 497 22.59 3.69 1.77
N ALA A 498 23.39 2.63 1.86
CA ALA A 498 24.54 2.44 1.00
C ALA A 498 24.39 1.19 0.15
N PHE A 499 24.93 1.20 -1.05
CA PHE A 499 25.01 0.02 -1.90
C PHE A 499 26.31 0.01 -2.71
N VAL A 500 26.64 -1.13 -3.25
CA VAL A 500 27.91 -1.40 -3.91
C VAL A 500 27.69 -1.81 -5.36
N ARG A 501 28.53 -1.33 -6.24
CA ARG A 501 28.66 -1.81 -7.62
C ARG A 501 30.08 -2.28 -7.87
N GLN A 502 30.22 -3.47 -8.42
CA GLN A 502 31.51 -3.98 -8.84
C GLN A 502 32.00 -3.19 -10.06
N ASN A 503 33.26 -2.79 -10.04
CA ASN A 503 33.98 -2.22 -11.17
C ASN A 503 35.13 -3.16 -11.60
N GLU A 504 36.01 -2.74 -12.51
CA GLU A 504 37.05 -3.59 -13.09
C GLU A 504 38.04 -4.13 -12.06
N SER A 505 38.38 -3.35 -11.03
CA SER A 505 39.43 -3.68 -10.04
C SER A 505 38.90 -3.90 -8.64
N GLY A 506 37.63 -3.61 -8.36
CA GLY A 506 37.09 -3.66 -7.02
C GLY A 506 35.63 -3.22 -6.98
N VAL A 507 35.31 -2.20 -6.20
CA VAL A 507 33.96 -1.72 -6.01
C VAL A 507 33.87 -0.19 -5.94
N SER A 508 32.72 0.33 -6.36
CA SER A 508 32.29 1.70 -6.10
C SER A 508 31.16 1.68 -5.07
N PHE A 509 31.28 2.48 -4.01
CA PHE A 509 30.24 2.64 -2.98
C PHE A 509 29.38 3.85 -3.31
N TYR A 510 28.09 3.65 -3.23
CA TYR A 510 27.07 4.67 -3.41
C TYR A 510 26.34 4.92 -2.11
N LEU A 511 25.99 6.18 -1.86
CA LEU A 511 25.20 6.62 -0.73
C LEU A 511 23.95 7.31 -1.24
N SER A 512 22.78 6.89 -0.75
CA SER A 512 21.48 7.49 -1.05
C SER A 512 20.89 8.09 0.22
N ASN A 513 20.51 9.37 0.15
CA ASN A 513 19.93 10.13 1.24
C ASN A 513 18.55 10.69 0.84
N GLU A 514 17.48 10.09 1.37
CA GLU A 514 16.09 10.49 1.17
C GLU A 514 15.58 11.39 2.32
N THR A 515 16.49 12.01 3.06
CA THR A 515 16.13 12.98 4.10
C THR A 515 16.41 14.42 3.63
N LYS A 516 15.83 15.39 4.31
CA LYS A 516 16.01 16.81 3.96
C LYS A 516 17.41 17.34 4.27
N SER A 517 18.07 16.77 5.27
CA SER A 517 19.37 17.24 5.75
C SER A 517 20.49 16.49 5.06
N THR A 518 21.63 17.14 4.87
CA THR A 518 22.87 16.47 4.49
C THR A 518 23.18 15.39 5.52
N PHE A 519 23.51 14.21 5.04
CA PHE A 519 24.01 13.11 5.85
C PHE A 519 25.53 13.18 5.87
N ASP A 520 26.12 13.24 7.07
CA ASP A 520 27.54 13.07 7.31
C ASP A 520 27.73 11.84 8.20
N GLY A 521 28.65 10.96 7.82
CA GLY A 521 28.90 9.71 8.51
C GLY A 521 30.21 9.05 8.14
N VAL A 522 30.36 7.81 8.57
CA VAL A 522 31.54 6.99 8.26
C VAL A 522 31.10 5.71 7.57
N LEU A 523 31.69 5.41 6.43
CA LEU A 523 31.59 4.14 5.76
C LEU A 523 32.73 3.24 6.25
N GLU A 524 32.36 2.18 7.02
CA GLU A 524 33.31 1.12 7.39
C GLU A 524 33.10 -0.06 6.45
N TYR A 525 34.19 -0.64 5.98
CA TYR A 525 34.13 -1.81 5.13
C TYR A 525 35.32 -2.75 5.36
N SER A 526 35.07 -4.03 5.13
CA SER A 526 36.12 -5.04 5.26
C SER A 526 35.91 -6.18 4.26
N LEU A 527 37.02 -6.58 3.63
CA LEU A 527 37.10 -7.81 2.87
C LEU A 527 37.36 -8.97 3.85
N ARG A 528 36.55 -10.01 3.79
CA ARG A 528 36.62 -11.14 4.72
C ARG A 528 36.58 -12.47 3.98
N ASP A 529 37.12 -13.51 4.59
CA ASP A 529 36.92 -14.89 4.11
C ASP A 529 35.59 -15.47 4.61
N SER A 530 35.22 -16.64 4.10
CA SER A 530 33.99 -17.34 4.50
C SER A 530 33.95 -17.76 5.98
N GLY A 531 35.08 -17.71 6.70
CA GLY A 531 35.21 -17.91 8.15
C GLY A 531 35.17 -16.62 8.95
N ASN A 532 34.69 -15.51 8.40
CA ASN A 532 34.62 -14.18 9.02
C ASN A 532 35.99 -13.55 9.38
N LYS A 533 37.13 -14.15 8.94
CA LYS A 533 38.45 -13.57 9.16
C LYS A 533 38.61 -12.34 8.29
N VAL A 534 38.99 -11.21 8.90
CA VAL A 534 39.29 -9.98 8.20
C VAL A 534 40.58 -10.13 7.42
N ILE A 535 40.53 -9.88 6.11
CA ILE A 535 41.68 -9.86 5.19
C ILE A 535 42.16 -8.42 5.00
N TYR A 536 41.20 -7.50 4.81
CA TYR A 536 41.44 -6.08 4.66
C TYR A 536 40.32 -5.30 5.33
N ALA A 537 40.61 -4.18 5.96
CA ALA A 537 39.59 -3.30 6.54
C ALA A 537 39.98 -1.85 6.40
N SER A 538 39.02 -1.00 6.16
CA SER A 538 39.21 0.44 6.07
C SER A 538 37.93 1.18 6.48
N SER A 539 38.07 2.48 6.68
CA SER A 539 36.96 3.37 6.95
C SER A 539 37.20 4.72 6.29
N VAL A 540 36.16 5.36 5.81
CA VAL A 540 36.22 6.65 5.14
C VAL A 540 35.03 7.53 5.57
N ALA A 541 35.30 8.81 5.82
CA ALA A 541 34.23 9.78 6.03
C ALA A 541 33.47 10.02 4.72
N VAL A 542 32.15 9.95 4.78
CA VAL A 542 31.27 10.09 3.62
C VAL A 542 30.18 11.11 3.91
N SER A 543 29.77 11.81 2.86
CA SER A 543 28.69 12.79 2.92
C SER A 543 27.78 12.67 1.70
N ALA A 544 26.48 12.89 1.89
CA ALA A 544 25.53 13.03 0.80
C ALA A 544 24.51 14.12 1.14
N ASP A 545 24.29 15.01 0.20
CA ASP A 545 23.27 16.06 0.35
C ASP A 545 21.87 15.48 0.52
N GLY A 546 20.98 16.27 1.11
CA GLY A 546 19.58 15.87 1.23
C GLY A 546 18.95 15.62 -0.14
N PHE A 547 18.14 14.57 -0.23
CA PHE A 547 17.43 14.14 -1.45
C PHE A 547 18.39 13.85 -2.62
N SER A 548 19.52 13.21 -2.35
CA SER A 548 20.53 12.87 -3.36
C SER A 548 20.97 11.41 -3.32
N SER A 549 21.60 10.96 -4.40
CA SER A 549 22.32 9.69 -4.47
C SER A 549 23.60 9.90 -5.27
N CYS A 550 24.74 9.51 -4.69
CA CYS A 550 26.07 9.76 -5.28
C CYS A 550 27.06 8.64 -4.99
N SER A 551 28.07 8.50 -5.84
CA SER A 551 29.26 7.72 -5.52
C SER A 551 30.09 8.47 -4.47
N VAL A 552 30.44 7.78 -3.40
CA VAL A 552 31.15 8.39 -2.25
C VAL A 552 32.55 7.85 -2.04
N HIS A 553 32.83 6.64 -2.56
CA HIS A 553 34.16 6.04 -2.43
C HIS A 553 34.33 4.91 -3.45
N GLU A 554 35.59 4.71 -3.87
CA GLU A 554 35.98 3.57 -4.69
C GLU A 554 37.16 2.86 -4.02
N GLU A 555 37.12 1.51 -4.02
CA GLU A 555 38.16 0.69 -3.43
C GLU A 555 38.59 -0.41 -4.40
N SER A 556 39.89 -0.58 -4.60
CA SER A 556 40.46 -1.63 -5.42
C SER A 556 40.81 -2.86 -4.57
N PHE A 557 40.36 -4.02 -5.01
CA PHE A 557 40.69 -5.31 -4.42
C PHE A 557 41.49 -6.20 -5.38
N GLU A 558 42.14 -5.63 -6.40
CA GLU A 558 42.77 -6.38 -7.48
C GLU A 558 43.68 -7.50 -6.96
N GLY A 559 44.62 -7.20 -6.02
CA GLY A 559 45.49 -8.21 -5.45
C GLY A 559 44.85 -9.24 -4.53
N TYR A 560 43.59 -9.05 -4.14
CA TYR A 560 42.84 -9.93 -3.25
C TYR A 560 41.82 -10.82 -3.99
N LEU A 561 41.39 -10.39 -5.17
CA LEU A 561 40.31 -11.08 -5.94
C LEU A 561 40.85 -12.06 -6.99
N GLU A 562 42.12 -11.93 -7.42
CA GLU A 562 42.71 -12.80 -8.45
C GLU A 562 42.64 -14.29 -8.12
N CYS A 563 42.78 -14.65 -6.84
CA CYS A 563 42.70 -16.04 -6.36
C CYS A 563 41.51 -16.31 -5.41
N GLY A 564 40.83 -15.30 -4.89
CA GLY A 564 39.95 -15.42 -3.75
C GLY A 564 38.49 -14.93 -3.91
N GLY A 565 38.07 -14.46 -5.07
CA GLY A 565 36.72 -13.91 -5.27
C GLY A 565 35.58 -14.90 -4.98
N ARG A 566 35.86 -16.22 -4.93
CA ARG A 566 34.92 -17.26 -4.56
C ARG A 566 34.92 -17.63 -3.07
N GLU A 567 35.87 -17.12 -2.32
CA GLU A 567 36.07 -17.42 -0.89
C GLU A 567 36.02 -16.16 -0.02
N THR A 568 35.93 -14.99 -0.66
CA THR A 568 35.92 -13.71 0.00
C THR A 568 34.61 -12.96 -0.26
N TYR A 569 34.19 -12.19 0.72
CA TYR A 569 33.05 -11.28 0.61
C TYR A 569 33.40 -9.91 1.20
N LEU A 570 32.68 -8.89 0.76
CA LEU A 570 32.78 -7.54 1.30
C LEU A 570 31.67 -7.35 2.34
N SER A 571 32.02 -6.97 3.58
CA SER A 571 31.10 -6.48 4.60
C SER A 571 31.24 -4.98 4.68
N TYR A 572 30.13 -4.24 4.71
CA TYR A 572 30.17 -2.78 4.83
C TYR A 572 29.02 -2.27 5.69
N SER A 573 29.28 -1.18 6.39
CA SER A 573 28.34 -0.53 7.31
C SER A 573 28.46 0.99 7.20
N LEU A 574 27.33 1.67 7.27
CA LEU A 574 27.27 3.11 7.35
C LEU A 574 26.97 3.51 8.79
N LEU A 575 27.85 4.32 9.36
CA LEU A 575 27.74 4.78 10.75
C LEU A 575 27.38 6.25 10.80
N LYS A 576 26.50 6.58 11.75
CA LYS A 576 26.23 7.95 12.16
C LYS A 576 26.48 8.07 13.67
N ASP A 577 27.27 9.07 14.06
CA ASP A 577 27.66 9.29 15.46
C ASP A 577 28.21 8.01 16.15
N GLY A 578 28.97 7.21 15.39
CA GLY A 578 29.58 5.97 15.86
C GLY A 578 28.63 4.77 15.95
N SER A 579 27.35 4.92 15.59
CA SER A 579 26.37 3.84 15.60
C SER A 579 26.02 3.38 14.17
N PRO A 580 25.98 2.07 13.88
CA PRO A 580 25.60 1.58 12.55
C PRO A 580 24.10 1.85 12.30
N ILE A 581 23.84 2.54 11.18
CA ILE A 581 22.47 2.80 10.70
C ILE A 581 22.08 1.94 9.49
N PHE A 582 23.08 1.36 8.83
CA PHE A 582 22.93 0.47 7.70
C PHE A 582 24.09 -0.51 7.64
N SER A 583 23.82 -1.79 7.35
CA SER A 583 24.83 -2.82 7.14
C SER A 583 24.41 -3.79 6.06
N SER A 584 25.37 -4.28 5.26
CA SER A 584 25.11 -5.26 4.21
C SER A 584 26.38 -6.01 3.84
N SER A 585 26.25 -7.03 2.99
CA SER A 585 27.40 -7.74 2.41
C SER A 585 27.28 -7.86 0.89
N TYR A 586 28.42 -8.00 0.22
CA TYR A 586 28.49 -8.19 -1.23
C TYR A 586 29.38 -9.40 -1.56
N LEU A 587 28.89 -10.28 -2.45
CA LEU A 587 29.63 -11.42 -2.98
C LEU A 587 30.19 -11.07 -4.36
N PHE A 588 31.49 -11.33 -4.58
CA PHE A 588 32.15 -11.13 -5.86
C PHE A 588 31.85 -12.26 -6.87
N ALA A 589 31.27 -13.35 -6.41
CA ALA A 589 30.83 -14.45 -7.26
C ALA A 589 29.37 -14.81 -6.97
N PRO A 590 28.61 -15.36 -7.97
CA PRO A 590 27.28 -15.88 -7.71
C PRO A 590 27.27 -16.88 -6.55
N PRO A 591 26.22 -16.91 -5.72
CA PRO A 591 26.16 -17.80 -4.54
C PRO A 591 26.46 -19.27 -4.83
N LYS A 592 26.04 -19.81 -6.00
CA LYS A 592 26.32 -21.20 -6.40
C LYS A 592 27.81 -21.52 -6.57
N HIS A 593 28.62 -20.49 -6.82
CA HIS A 593 30.08 -20.61 -7.03
C HIS A 593 30.89 -20.15 -5.82
N TYR A 594 30.23 -19.59 -4.80
CA TYR A 594 30.87 -19.15 -3.59
C TYR A 594 31.13 -20.32 -2.64
N SER A 595 32.32 -20.39 -2.05
CA SER A 595 32.76 -21.45 -1.15
C SER A 595 32.35 -21.14 0.30
N PHE A 596 31.05 -21.30 0.59
CA PHE A 596 30.56 -21.13 1.97
C PHE A 596 31.16 -22.18 2.90
N ARG A 597 31.54 -21.79 4.10
CA ARG A 597 31.72 -22.68 5.25
C ARG A 597 30.36 -22.87 5.94
N GLU A 598 30.18 -23.98 6.63
CA GLU A 598 28.98 -24.21 7.44
C GLU A 598 28.83 -23.07 8.45
N PRO A 599 27.75 -22.28 8.39
CA PRO A 599 27.65 -21.09 9.22
C PRO A 599 27.38 -21.42 10.69
N SER A 600 26.80 -22.59 11.01
CA SER A 600 26.47 -23.01 12.38
C SER A 600 25.73 -21.92 13.15
N VAL A 601 24.66 -21.41 12.59
CA VAL A 601 23.89 -20.31 13.18
C VAL A 601 23.27 -20.78 14.49
N LEU A 602 23.54 -20.03 15.56
CA LEU A 602 22.90 -20.18 16.87
C LEU A 602 21.87 -19.09 17.02
N ALA A 603 20.67 -19.45 17.46
CA ALA A 603 19.61 -18.48 17.70
C ALA A 603 18.77 -18.90 18.91
N THR A 604 18.31 -17.91 19.69
CA THR A 604 17.50 -18.11 20.89
C THR A 604 16.45 -17.04 21.01
N VAL A 605 15.21 -17.44 21.27
CA VAL A 605 14.06 -16.56 21.49
C VAL A 605 13.89 -16.30 22.98
N THR A 606 13.67 -15.05 23.35
CA THR A 606 13.30 -14.60 24.70
C THR A 606 12.12 -13.62 24.60
N GLY A 607 11.29 -13.58 25.64
CA GLY A 607 10.10 -12.73 25.69
C GLY A 607 8.87 -13.47 26.19
N SER A 608 7.72 -12.81 26.15
CA SER A 608 6.43 -13.37 26.58
C SER A 608 5.25 -12.65 25.96
N GLY A 609 4.07 -13.27 25.96
CA GLY A 609 2.87 -12.73 25.34
C GLY A 609 2.97 -12.74 23.82
N ARG A 610 3.00 -11.56 23.22
CA ARG A 610 3.08 -11.38 21.76
C ARG A 610 4.37 -10.74 21.28
N GLU A 611 5.22 -10.24 22.17
CA GLU A 611 6.45 -9.52 21.84
C GLU A 611 7.69 -10.30 22.25
N TYR A 612 8.59 -10.52 21.31
CA TYR A 612 9.76 -11.37 21.48
C TYR A 612 11.02 -10.72 20.92
N THR A 613 12.15 -11.20 21.41
CA THR A 613 13.49 -10.89 20.88
C THR A 613 14.19 -12.19 20.49
N LEU A 614 14.66 -12.25 19.24
CA LEU A 614 15.55 -13.31 18.76
C LEU A 614 17.00 -12.81 18.86
N THR A 615 17.83 -13.51 19.60
CA THR A 615 19.28 -13.30 19.64
C THR A 615 19.94 -14.36 18.76
N TYR A 616 20.81 -13.95 17.84
CA TYR A 616 21.46 -14.85 16.90
C TYR A 616 22.93 -14.53 16.69
N SER A 617 23.73 -15.53 16.32
CA SER A 617 25.15 -15.38 15.95
C SER A 617 25.59 -16.54 15.07
N ALA A 618 26.72 -16.37 14.35
CA ALA A 618 27.33 -17.45 13.58
C ALA A 618 28.86 -17.29 13.56
N PRO A 619 29.64 -18.35 13.81
CA PRO A 619 31.10 -18.28 13.74
C PRO A 619 31.62 -18.05 12.32
N ASN A 620 30.92 -18.54 11.30
CA ASN A 620 31.24 -18.37 9.89
C ASN A 620 30.19 -17.48 9.21
N PHE A 621 30.55 -16.91 8.06
CA PHE A 621 29.66 -16.07 7.27
C PHE A 621 28.38 -16.80 6.89
N ALA A 622 27.24 -16.18 7.18
CA ALA A 622 25.93 -16.65 6.76
C ALA A 622 25.22 -15.58 5.94
N LYS A 623 24.85 -15.91 4.70
CA LYS A 623 24.17 -15.01 3.76
C LYS A 623 22.68 -15.27 3.75
N ASP A 624 21.90 -14.17 3.75
CA ASP A 624 20.44 -14.16 3.63
C ASP A 624 19.74 -15.09 4.63
N VAL A 625 20.12 -14.99 5.92
CA VAL A 625 19.53 -15.82 6.97
C VAL A 625 18.09 -15.43 7.23
N VAL A 626 17.18 -16.37 7.04
CA VAL A 626 15.75 -16.21 7.30
C VAL A 626 15.35 -17.05 8.50
N PHE A 627 14.67 -16.44 9.46
CA PHE A 627 14.09 -17.05 10.64
C PHE A 627 12.60 -17.25 10.44
N SER A 628 12.08 -18.41 10.82
CA SER A 628 10.66 -18.72 10.81
C SER A 628 10.31 -19.74 11.90
N PHE A 629 9.03 -19.99 12.12
CA PHE A 629 8.54 -20.97 13.08
C PHE A 629 7.59 -21.95 12.39
N VAL A 630 7.66 -23.24 12.72
CA VAL A 630 6.85 -24.28 12.08
C VAL A 630 5.35 -24.06 12.31
N GLY A 631 4.93 -23.77 13.54
CA GLY A 631 3.53 -23.67 13.93
C GLY A 631 3.00 -22.26 14.14
N THR A 632 3.89 -21.26 14.18
CA THR A 632 3.55 -19.89 14.55
C THR A 632 3.92 -18.92 13.44
N ASP A 633 3.02 -18.02 13.07
CA ASP A 633 3.34 -16.91 12.15
C ASP A 633 3.89 -15.72 12.96
N ALA A 634 5.02 -15.18 12.53
CA ALA A 634 5.72 -14.09 13.21
C ALA A 634 6.04 -12.94 12.25
N GLU A 635 5.87 -11.72 12.75
CA GLU A 635 6.24 -10.49 12.04
C GLU A 635 7.53 -9.92 12.65
N PHE A 636 8.66 -10.10 11.94
CA PHE A 636 9.96 -9.61 12.36
C PHE A 636 10.15 -8.13 11.99
N GLU A 637 10.80 -7.36 12.86
CA GLU A 637 11.27 -6.01 12.52
C GLU A 637 12.29 -6.06 11.38
N GLU A 638 13.17 -7.06 11.38
CA GLU A 638 14.12 -7.35 10.31
C GLU A 638 14.28 -8.86 10.16
N ASN A 639 14.31 -9.35 8.93
CA ASN A 639 14.56 -10.74 8.60
C ASN A 639 15.37 -10.80 7.28
N CYS A 640 15.83 -11.95 6.85
CA CYS A 640 16.73 -12.07 5.70
C CYS A 640 18.03 -11.27 5.91
N VAL A 641 18.75 -11.60 6.98
CA VAL A 641 19.94 -10.88 7.44
C VAL A 641 21.24 -11.58 7.04
N ASP A 642 22.30 -10.80 6.86
CA ASP A 642 23.66 -11.32 6.69
C ASP A 642 24.38 -11.35 8.05
N ILE A 643 24.93 -12.50 8.43
CA ILE A 643 25.73 -12.61 9.66
C ILE A 643 27.20 -12.57 9.29
N THR A 644 27.82 -11.42 9.51
CA THR A 644 29.21 -11.11 9.14
C THR A 644 30.16 -11.06 10.33
N SER A 645 29.65 -11.37 11.53
CA SER A 645 30.41 -11.33 12.79
C SER A 645 29.98 -12.47 13.70
N PRO A 646 30.89 -13.06 14.48
CA PRO A 646 30.55 -14.05 15.50
C PRO A 646 29.86 -13.44 16.74
N LEU A 647 29.83 -12.12 16.86
CA LEU A 647 29.17 -11.46 17.98
C LEU A 647 27.65 -11.57 17.86
N PRO A 648 26.93 -11.74 18.98
CA PRO A 648 25.49 -11.82 18.97
C PRO A 648 24.84 -10.54 18.48
N SER A 649 23.80 -10.69 17.65
CA SER A 649 22.88 -9.64 17.22
C SER A 649 21.47 -9.98 17.66
N THR A 650 20.59 -9.00 17.72
CA THR A 650 19.20 -9.16 18.15
C THR A 650 18.23 -8.58 17.15
N VAL A 651 17.07 -9.22 17.01
CA VAL A 651 15.93 -8.68 16.26
C VAL A 651 14.64 -8.90 17.06
N ARG A 652 13.76 -7.91 17.03
CA ARG A 652 12.42 -8.01 17.64
C ARG A 652 11.43 -8.59 16.64
N PHE A 653 10.44 -9.28 17.18
CA PHE A 653 9.31 -9.76 16.39
C PHE A 653 8.05 -9.88 17.26
N SER A 654 6.91 -9.90 16.61
CA SER A 654 5.61 -10.11 17.23
C SER A 654 4.89 -11.32 16.64
N VAL A 655 3.96 -11.88 17.39
CA VAL A 655 3.07 -12.97 16.97
C VAL A 655 1.61 -12.56 17.19
N GLU A 656 0.69 -13.13 16.42
CA GLU A 656 -0.74 -12.75 16.51
C GLU A 656 -1.40 -13.22 17.79
N GLU A 657 -1.04 -14.41 18.26
CA GLU A 657 -1.60 -15.04 19.48
C GLU A 657 -0.57 -15.13 20.59
N ASP A 658 -1.04 -15.03 21.83
CA ASP A 658 -0.18 -15.19 22.99
C ASP A 658 0.45 -16.58 22.99
N THR A 659 1.76 -16.63 23.17
CA THR A 659 2.54 -17.89 23.20
C THR A 659 3.67 -17.79 24.25
N TYR A 660 4.62 -18.71 24.22
CA TYR A 660 5.75 -18.74 25.15
C TYR A 660 7.06 -19.08 24.45
N ALA A 661 8.16 -18.56 25.00
CA ALA A 661 9.46 -18.61 24.34
C ALA A 661 9.98 -20.06 24.11
N GLU A 662 9.67 -20.99 25.01
CA GLU A 662 10.09 -22.41 24.88
C GLU A 662 9.45 -23.06 23.64
N LYS A 663 8.16 -22.79 23.37
CA LYS A 663 7.49 -23.26 22.16
C LYS A 663 8.17 -22.70 20.93
N LEU A 664 8.36 -21.37 20.88
CA LEU A 664 9.02 -20.71 19.75
C LEU A 664 10.44 -21.21 19.51
N ASN A 665 11.23 -21.45 20.57
CA ASN A 665 12.56 -22.05 20.43
C ASN A 665 12.51 -23.46 19.86
N SER A 666 11.48 -24.26 20.18
CA SER A 666 11.31 -25.60 19.62
C SER A 666 10.82 -25.63 18.18
N GLU A 667 10.13 -24.59 17.74
CA GLU A 667 9.58 -24.42 16.38
C GLU A 667 10.51 -23.64 15.43
N LEU A 668 11.63 -23.11 15.95
CA LEU A 668 12.51 -22.23 15.19
C LEU A 668 13.17 -22.95 14.01
N VAL A 669 12.99 -22.40 12.84
CA VAL A 669 13.62 -22.81 11.57
C VAL A 669 14.55 -21.72 11.08
N ILE A 670 15.78 -22.11 10.74
CA ILE A 670 16.82 -21.20 10.25
C ILE A 670 17.25 -21.66 8.87
N LYS A 671 17.09 -20.81 7.88
CA LYS A 671 17.54 -21.04 6.49
C LYS A 671 18.57 -20.00 6.10
N SER A 672 19.54 -20.40 5.29
CA SER A 672 20.55 -19.50 4.71
C SER A 672 20.93 -19.99 3.31
N VAL A 673 21.63 -19.18 2.53
CA VAL A 673 22.12 -19.59 1.19
C VAL A 673 22.95 -20.88 1.24
N TYR A 674 23.69 -21.11 2.34
CA TYR A 674 24.45 -22.35 2.55
C TYR A 674 23.56 -23.59 2.52
N SER A 675 22.35 -23.53 3.06
CA SER A 675 21.43 -24.67 3.16
C SER A 675 20.90 -25.13 1.80
N ILE A 676 20.93 -24.27 0.76
CA ILE A 676 20.45 -24.64 -0.57
C ILE A 676 21.34 -25.73 -1.18
N GLY A 677 20.78 -26.92 -1.40
CA GLY A 677 21.49 -28.07 -1.98
C GLY A 677 22.65 -28.58 -1.13
N ALA A 678 22.77 -28.21 0.16
CA ALA A 678 23.73 -28.81 1.08
C ALA A 678 23.39 -30.29 1.32
N LYS A 679 24.40 -31.17 1.45
CA LYS A 679 24.20 -32.62 1.65
C LYS A 679 23.63 -32.95 3.04
#